data_bea210a2fe8c2e5b81247ab7c6e76386
#
_entry.id   bea210a2fe8c2e5b81247ab7c6e76386
#
_cell.length_a   1.000
_cell.length_b   1.000
_cell.length_c   1.000
_cell.angle_alpha   90.00
_cell.angle_beta   90.00
_cell.angle_gamma   90.00
#
_symmetry.space_group_name_H-M   'P 1'
#
loop_
_entity.id
_entity.type
_entity.pdbx_description
1 polymer ?
#
loop_
_entity_poly.entity_id
_entity_poly.type
_entity_poly.pdbx_seq_one_letter_code
_entity_poly.pdbx_strand_id
1 'polypeptide(L)'
;PLTDVNTEVATSNSDDMKVLGTVNGKTVSVFWKVVNAPINYELRMQVLNDQGIKQLGPDGVLVSNNMSMSTSTAIMKMAVDQNENVYIGATGTNGGIGFAFKLDINGNHLWGTNGINLGAGYVVTILPLSTGEAVIAWNANNQTMMQKYSATGTPIWTTTQQVSNGATNGKSPGDLFELSNNEFLLVFHVISFGINSTLWAQKYSSMGLPLWANPVQLSNKSTSWNTSYSSTQDGNNVYYGYKAATGTHFDSYLQRINPDGTLPWGINGKDFDITTTRNEMDTKVAFSQGTPYVWSICNYTNSGQSTYGVYIQKFDKVTGDRQFTDTAKVIYPIGSWKVNSGDLMMVNGLPVFLLKSGLDNGATPTTLHACMLDASGSFAWTYETKPMGTFSASKKRIHFSKSTNGKVVATFIETKATGGSKIYAQSVSTNNNNTGTAVVTACNSYTWINNVTYTSNNNTATYLLTNVSGGDSLVTLNLTITSPVQDTLTVNTCGSYSWNGNTYSNSGIYVGPTVNCVTSYLNLTISPITVHNLSVTECGSYTWNGTTYTSSGIYTSPVVNCVTETLDLTITPSTNDTTIASACGSYLWNGTNYTSSGIYPGPTSNCVTSYLDLTITTNTNDTLTVQSCSDYVWNGNTYTTSGVYQGNTTNCTTEFLQLTIQNIDASTSVSGMTLSANTTIQGTTYQWVDCDANNAPIPGAVNQFFTATDNGNYAVIITQGNCEVMSACVTLSDVGILENSSADISVYPNPSSDQITIQAEGFEGRTFSIYDQQGRLVMNGRLAGLKTQISIESFAAGSYLVKIAEAQQPIILLKN
;
A
#
# COMPACT_ATOMS: atom_id res chain seq x y z
N PRO A 1 -11.10 -19.71 1.85
CA PRO A 1 -11.13 -20.84 0.91
C PRO A 1 -10.46 -22.01 1.58
N LEU A 2 -11.09 -23.17 1.49
CA LEU A 2 -10.50 -24.42 1.96
C LEU A 2 -9.21 -24.63 1.19
N THR A 3 -8.11 -24.84 1.89
CA THR A 3 -6.75 -24.99 1.36
C THR A 3 -6.58 -26.15 0.38
N ASP A 4 -7.58 -27.01 0.23
CA ASP A 4 -7.53 -28.24 -0.54
C ASP A 4 -8.29 -28.19 -1.87
N VAL A 5 -9.01 -27.10 -2.16
CA VAL A 5 -9.78 -26.95 -3.40
C VAL A 5 -9.39 -25.66 -4.11
N ASN A 6 -8.50 -25.78 -5.10
CA ASN A 6 -8.15 -24.64 -5.95
C ASN A 6 -9.35 -24.21 -6.80
N THR A 7 -9.51 -22.92 -7.01
CA THR A 7 -10.51 -22.37 -7.94
C THR A 7 -10.12 -22.71 -9.38
N GLU A 8 -10.97 -23.41 -10.09
CA GLU A 8 -10.80 -23.67 -11.52
C GLU A 8 -11.07 -22.36 -12.30
N VAL A 9 -10.06 -21.84 -13.01
CA VAL A 9 -10.17 -20.58 -13.79
C VAL A 9 -10.90 -20.83 -15.12
N ALA A 10 -10.64 -21.97 -15.75
CA ALA A 10 -11.31 -22.40 -16.98
C ALA A 10 -11.62 -23.90 -16.91
N THR A 11 -12.79 -24.28 -17.44
CA THR A 11 -13.24 -25.70 -17.48
C THR A 11 -12.58 -26.48 -18.59
N SER A 12 -12.10 -25.82 -19.63
CA SER A 12 -11.44 -26.41 -20.79
C SER A 12 -9.96 -26.70 -20.58
N ASN A 13 -9.41 -27.58 -21.39
CA ASN A 13 -7.97 -27.78 -21.46
C ASN A 13 -7.25 -26.53 -21.95
N SER A 14 -6.14 -26.19 -21.30
CA SER A 14 -5.33 -25.01 -21.58
C SER A 14 -3.85 -25.37 -21.65
N ASP A 15 -3.08 -24.66 -22.46
CA ASP A 15 -1.67 -24.98 -22.66
C ASP A 15 -0.72 -23.88 -22.17
N ASP A 16 -1.01 -22.62 -22.41
CA ASP A 16 -0.20 -21.48 -21.94
C ASP A 16 -1.09 -20.38 -21.38
N MET A 17 -0.54 -19.55 -20.50
CA MET A 17 -1.25 -18.44 -19.91
C MET A 17 -0.31 -17.33 -19.44
N LYS A 18 -0.88 -16.12 -19.29
CA LYS A 18 -0.31 -15.00 -18.50
C LYS A 18 -1.34 -14.50 -17.52
N VAL A 19 -0.89 -14.02 -16.39
CA VAL A 19 -1.73 -13.57 -15.29
C VAL A 19 -1.20 -12.28 -14.69
N LEU A 20 -2.08 -11.32 -14.44
CA LEU A 20 -1.78 -10.10 -13.70
C LEU A 20 -2.91 -9.81 -12.70
N GLY A 21 -2.55 -9.18 -11.60
CA GLY A 21 -3.49 -8.56 -10.68
C GLY A 21 -3.85 -7.15 -11.14
N THR A 22 -5.08 -6.72 -10.87
CA THR A 22 -5.53 -5.34 -11.11
C THR A 22 -5.42 -4.48 -9.86
N VAL A 23 -5.55 -3.19 -10.03
CA VAL A 23 -5.54 -2.21 -8.91
C VAL A 23 -6.67 -2.46 -7.91
N ASN A 24 -7.81 -3.01 -8.36
CA ASN A 24 -8.96 -3.33 -7.53
C ASN A 24 -8.96 -4.79 -7.02
N GLY A 25 -7.83 -5.49 -7.15
CA GLY A 25 -7.64 -6.82 -6.58
C GLY A 25 -8.23 -7.99 -7.35
N LYS A 26 -8.68 -7.76 -8.58
CA LYS A 26 -9.08 -8.84 -9.48
C LYS A 26 -7.85 -9.54 -10.04
N THR A 27 -8.00 -10.78 -10.46
CA THR A 27 -6.97 -11.56 -11.14
C THR A 27 -7.41 -11.78 -12.59
N VAL A 28 -6.65 -11.24 -13.52
CA VAL A 28 -6.89 -11.39 -14.96
C VAL A 28 -5.97 -12.48 -15.50
N SER A 29 -6.55 -13.50 -16.13
CA SER A 29 -5.85 -14.60 -16.79
C SER A 29 -6.14 -14.57 -18.29
N VAL A 30 -5.09 -14.48 -19.10
CA VAL A 30 -5.16 -14.64 -20.56
C VAL A 30 -4.48 -15.96 -20.90
N PHE A 31 -5.16 -16.82 -21.64
CA PHE A 31 -4.71 -18.19 -21.85
C PHE A 31 -5.11 -18.74 -23.22
N TRP A 32 -4.37 -19.74 -23.65
CA TRP A 32 -4.68 -20.51 -24.83
C TRP A 32 -5.57 -21.71 -24.44
N LYS A 33 -6.82 -21.71 -24.90
CA LYS A 33 -7.72 -22.84 -24.78
C LYS A 33 -7.44 -23.80 -25.93
N VAL A 34 -7.27 -25.05 -25.60
CA VAL A 34 -7.12 -26.13 -26.60
C VAL A 34 -8.47 -26.43 -27.26
N VAL A 35 -8.50 -26.39 -28.59
CA VAL A 35 -9.67 -26.74 -29.42
C VAL A 35 -9.25 -27.73 -30.51
N ASN A 36 -10.23 -28.30 -31.22
CA ASN A 36 -9.94 -29.29 -32.27
C ASN A 36 -9.25 -28.62 -33.47
N ALA A 37 -8.46 -29.44 -34.18
CA ALA A 37 -7.87 -29.08 -35.47
C ALA A 37 -8.98 -28.62 -36.48
N PRO A 38 -8.67 -27.66 -37.36
CA PRO A 38 -7.34 -27.14 -37.71
C PRO A 38 -6.85 -25.93 -36.87
N ILE A 39 -7.68 -25.37 -35.99
CA ILE A 39 -7.38 -24.12 -35.25
C ILE A 39 -6.41 -24.43 -34.12
N ASN A 40 -6.57 -25.54 -33.44
CA ASN A 40 -5.81 -26.00 -32.28
C ASN A 40 -5.94 -25.18 -31.01
N TYR A 41 -6.03 -23.84 -31.09
CA TYR A 41 -6.09 -22.98 -29.91
C TYR A 41 -6.96 -21.74 -30.15
N GLU A 42 -7.65 -21.31 -29.09
CA GLU A 42 -8.30 -19.99 -28.96
C GLU A 42 -7.62 -19.18 -27.86
N LEU A 43 -7.32 -17.93 -28.13
CA LEU A 43 -6.89 -17.00 -27.09
C LEU A 43 -8.11 -16.50 -26.31
N ARG A 44 -8.11 -16.67 -25.00
CA ARG A 44 -9.23 -16.33 -24.11
C ARG A 44 -8.78 -15.53 -22.92
N MET A 45 -9.71 -14.77 -22.32
CA MET A 45 -9.51 -14.01 -21.10
C MET A 45 -10.55 -14.40 -20.06
N GLN A 46 -10.11 -14.63 -18.83
CA GLN A 46 -10.95 -14.82 -17.64
C GLN A 46 -10.55 -13.82 -16.56
N VAL A 47 -11.52 -13.36 -15.80
CA VAL A 47 -11.34 -12.50 -14.64
C VAL A 47 -11.91 -13.18 -13.41
N LEU A 48 -11.12 -13.27 -12.35
CA LEU A 48 -11.59 -13.63 -11.03
C LEU A 48 -11.67 -12.37 -10.16
N ASN A 49 -12.75 -12.21 -9.40
CA ASN A 49 -12.81 -11.18 -8.38
C ASN A 49 -11.91 -11.55 -7.17
N ASP A 50 -11.86 -10.70 -6.16
CA ASP A 50 -11.07 -10.88 -4.94
C ASP A 50 -11.48 -12.10 -4.09
N GLN A 51 -12.66 -12.67 -4.35
CA GLN A 51 -13.17 -13.90 -3.74
C GLN A 51 -12.90 -15.15 -4.59
N GLY A 52 -12.29 -14.99 -5.77
CA GLY A 52 -11.99 -16.06 -6.70
C GLY A 52 -13.18 -16.47 -7.58
N ILE A 53 -14.23 -15.66 -7.67
CA ILE A 53 -15.42 -15.95 -8.50
C ILE A 53 -15.15 -15.50 -9.94
N LYS A 54 -15.39 -16.39 -10.91
CA LYS A 54 -15.29 -16.10 -12.35
C LYS A 54 -16.29 -15.01 -12.75
N GLN A 55 -15.84 -14.02 -13.51
CA GLN A 55 -16.65 -12.90 -13.98
C GLN A 55 -17.09 -13.05 -15.45
N LEU A 56 -16.39 -13.84 -16.25
CA LEU A 56 -16.57 -13.93 -17.70
C LEU A 56 -17.06 -15.33 -18.18
N GLY A 57 -17.91 -15.95 -17.37
CA GLY A 57 -18.44 -17.30 -17.67
C GLY A 57 -17.44 -18.43 -17.38
N PRO A 58 -17.78 -19.67 -17.76
CA PRO A 58 -17.00 -20.86 -17.35
C PRO A 58 -15.60 -20.91 -17.96
N ASP A 59 -15.44 -20.52 -19.23
CA ASP A 59 -14.18 -20.54 -19.99
C ASP A 59 -13.67 -19.15 -20.38
N GLY A 60 -14.18 -18.09 -19.76
CA GLY A 60 -13.83 -16.72 -20.11
C GLY A 60 -14.39 -16.29 -21.48
N VAL A 61 -14.00 -15.08 -21.93
CA VAL A 61 -14.39 -14.54 -23.24
C VAL A 61 -13.34 -14.84 -24.31
N LEU A 62 -13.77 -14.90 -25.56
CA LEU A 62 -12.88 -15.02 -26.70
C LEU A 62 -12.12 -13.73 -26.93
N VAL A 63 -10.79 -13.77 -26.95
CA VAL A 63 -9.93 -12.67 -27.40
C VAL A 63 -9.66 -12.81 -28.89
N SER A 64 -9.28 -14.00 -29.35
CA SER A 64 -9.05 -14.28 -30.77
C SER A 64 -9.04 -15.78 -31.04
N ASN A 65 -9.61 -16.16 -32.20
CA ASN A 65 -9.46 -17.48 -32.79
C ASN A 65 -8.78 -17.45 -34.16
N ASN A 66 -8.27 -16.31 -34.56
CA ASN A 66 -7.61 -16.10 -35.86
C ASN A 66 -6.12 -16.48 -35.84
N MET A 67 -5.62 -16.96 -34.73
CA MET A 67 -4.20 -17.26 -34.54
C MET A 67 -4.06 -18.76 -34.31
N SER A 68 -3.40 -19.46 -35.24
CA SER A 68 -2.95 -20.83 -34.98
C SER A 68 -1.66 -20.80 -34.17
N MET A 69 -1.56 -21.64 -33.16
CA MET A 69 -0.42 -21.72 -32.26
C MET A 69 0.16 -23.12 -32.23
N SER A 70 1.46 -23.24 -32.18
CA SER A 70 2.16 -24.42 -31.68
C SER A 70 2.82 -24.07 -30.36
N THR A 71 2.82 -25.04 -29.46
CA THR A 71 3.20 -24.86 -28.03
C THR A 71 4.62 -24.38 -27.78
N SER A 72 5.46 -24.36 -28.78
CA SER A 72 6.90 -24.07 -28.61
C SER A 72 7.33 -22.64 -28.95
N THR A 73 6.48 -21.81 -29.53
CA THR A 73 6.94 -20.52 -30.10
C THR A 73 6.08 -19.30 -29.83
N ALA A 74 4.92 -19.43 -29.23
CA ALA A 74 4.07 -18.27 -28.97
C ALA A 74 4.60 -17.45 -27.78
N ILE A 75 4.93 -16.18 -28.06
CA ILE A 75 5.30 -15.21 -27.03
C ILE A 75 4.08 -14.35 -26.77
N MET A 76 3.53 -14.46 -25.58
CA MET A 76 2.41 -13.67 -25.12
C MET A 76 2.88 -12.71 -24.04
N LYS A 77 2.60 -11.42 -24.21
CA LYS A 77 2.83 -10.36 -23.23
C LYS A 77 1.49 -9.78 -22.81
N MET A 78 1.37 -9.36 -21.57
CA MET A 78 0.15 -8.79 -21.02
C MET A 78 0.48 -7.60 -20.13
N ALA A 79 -0.38 -6.58 -20.16
CA ALA A 79 -0.36 -5.45 -19.25
C ALA A 79 -1.80 -5.08 -18.86
N VAL A 80 -1.97 -4.44 -17.70
CA VAL A 80 -3.25 -3.93 -17.22
C VAL A 80 -3.04 -2.47 -16.79
N ASP A 81 -3.92 -1.56 -17.28
CA ASP A 81 -3.86 -0.15 -16.90
C ASP A 81 -4.66 0.14 -15.60
N GLN A 82 -4.63 1.39 -15.15
CA GLN A 82 -5.33 1.83 -13.94
C GLN A 82 -6.86 1.75 -14.06
N ASN A 83 -7.41 1.75 -15.29
CA ASN A 83 -8.83 1.57 -15.58
C ASN A 83 -9.22 0.10 -15.73
N GLU A 84 -8.29 -0.81 -15.39
CA GLU A 84 -8.43 -2.26 -15.52
C GLU A 84 -8.60 -2.74 -16.98
N ASN A 85 -8.25 -1.93 -18.00
CA ASN A 85 -8.18 -2.44 -19.36
C ASN A 85 -6.99 -3.37 -19.52
N VAL A 86 -7.22 -4.47 -20.22
CA VAL A 86 -6.26 -5.55 -20.42
C VAL A 86 -5.67 -5.43 -21.83
N TYR A 87 -4.36 -5.30 -21.90
CA TYR A 87 -3.59 -5.21 -23.14
C TYR A 87 -2.83 -6.50 -23.37
N ILE A 88 -2.93 -7.08 -24.56
CA ILE A 88 -2.38 -8.39 -24.88
C ILE A 88 -1.55 -8.27 -26.17
N GLY A 89 -0.27 -8.60 -26.07
CA GLY A 89 0.62 -8.82 -27.22
C GLY A 89 0.75 -10.31 -27.47
N ALA A 90 0.41 -10.78 -28.64
CA ALA A 90 0.43 -12.19 -29.00
C ALA A 90 1.01 -12.42 -30.40
N THR A 91 1.55 -13.62 -30.61
CA THR A 91 2.12 -14.02 -31.89
C THR A 91 1.50 -15.34 -32.35
N GLY A 92 0.98 -15.36 -33.57
CA GLY A 92 0.57 -16.60 -34.23
C GLY A 92 1.78 -17.33 -34.82
N THR A 93 1.74 -18.64 -34.85
CA THR A 93 2.87 -19.46 -35.29
C THR A 93 2.94 -19.67 -36.80
N ASN A 94 1.84 -19.61 -37.52
CA ASN A 94 1.84 -19.67 -38.97
C ASN A 94 2.20 -18.32 -39.58
N GLY A 95 3.46 -18.14 -39.92
CA GLY A 95 3.96 -16.97 -40.60
C GLY A 95 4.48 -15.85 -39.70
N GLY A 96 4.52 -16.04 -38.36
CA GLY A 96 5.11 -15.06 -37.43
C GLY A 96 4.40 -13.72 -37.47
N ILE A 97 3.07 -13.68 -37.43
CA ILE A 97 2.29 -12.44 -37.40
C ILE A 97 2.04 -12.02 -35.97
N GLY A 98 2.45 -10.80 -35.61
CA GLY A 98 2.17 -10.20 -34.32
C GLY A 98 0.79 -9.55 -34.27
N PHE A 99 0.12 -9.68 -33.12
CA PHE A 99 -1.14 -9.07 -32.84
C PHE A 99 -1.13 -8.35 -31.48
N ALA A 100 -1.92 -7.29 -31.39
CA ALA A 100 -2.19 -6.65 -30.12
C ALA A 100 -3.69 -6.46 -29.92
N PHE A 101 -4.16 -6.71 -28.71
CA PHE A 101 -5.55 -6.56 -28.31
C PHE A 101 -5.67 -5.67 -27.09
N LYS A 102 -6.81 -4.98 -26.99
CA LYS A 102 -7.23 -4.27 -25.79
C LYS A 102 -8.68 -4.64 -25.48
N LEU A 103 -8.91 -5.11 -24.25
CA LEU A 103 -10.24 -5.42 -23.75
C LEU A 103 -10.48 -4.65 -22.45
N ASP A 104 -11.73 -4.36 -22.15
CA ASP A 104 -12.08 -3.92 -20.80
C ASP A 104 -12.12 -5.13 -19.85
N ILE A 105 -12.28 -4.87 -18.56
CA ILE A 105 -12.34 -5.91 -17.53
C ILE A 105 -13.57 -6.83 -17.66
N ASN A 106 -14.59 -6.42 -18.41
CA ASN A 106 -15.81 -7.20 -18.70
C ASN A 106 -15.67 -8.02 -19.98
N GLY A 107 -14.53 -7.93 -20.66
CA GLY A 107 -14.22 -8.70 -21.85
C GLY A 107 -14.67 -8.08 -23.16
N ASN A 108 -15.09 -6.79 -23.17
CA ASN A 108 -15.42 -6.09 -24.38
C ASN A 108 -14.16 -5.67 -25.13
N HIS A 109 -14.10 -5.92 -26.43
CA HIS A 109 -12.98 -5.52 -27.26
C HIS A 109 -12.99 -3.99 -27.49
N LEU A 110 -11.92 -3.31 -27.10
CA LEU A 110 -11.75 -1.87 -27.29
C LEU A 110 -10.99 -1.50 -28.57
N TRP A 111 -10.22 -2.45 -29.14
CA TRP A 111 -9.50 -2.29 -30.42
C TRP A 111 -10.09 -3.15 -31.55
N GLY A 112 -11.39 -3.50 -31.45
CA GLY A 112 -12.09 -4.39 -32.36
C GLY A 112 -11.78 -5.86 -32.10
N THR A 113 -12.65 -6.73 -32.59
CA THR A 113 -12.59 -8.19 -32.36
C THR A 113 -11.40 -8.87 -32.99
N ASN A 114 -10.82 -8.29 -34.06
CA ASN A 114 -9.60 -8.80 -34.72
C ASN A 114 -8.33 -8.27 -34.10
N GLY A 115 -8.41 -7.28 -33.18
CA GLY A 115 -7.26 -6.59 -32.63
C GLY A 115 -6.48 -5.82 -33.71
N ILE A 116 -5.26 -5.44 -33.36
CA ILE A 116 -4.31 -4.75 -34.27
C ILE A 116 -3.36 -5.78 -34.87
N ASN A 117 -3.34 -5.91 -36.19
CA ASN A 117 -2.38 -6.73 -36.91
C ASN A 117 -1.09 -5.94 -37.10
N LEU A 118 0.01 -6.40 -36.51
CA LEU A 118 1.34 -5.76 -36.56
C LEU A 118 2.18 -6.23 -37.76
N GLY A 119 1.64 -7.10 -38.58
CA GLY A 119 2.35 -7.71 -39.70
C GLY A 119 3.29 -8.84 -39.28
N ALA A 120 4.27 -9.18 -40.15
CA ALA A 120 5.26 -10.19 -39.80
C ALA A 120 6.08 -9.75 -38.57
N GLY A 121 6.12 -10.62 -37.54
CA GLY A 121 6.87 -10.31 -36.33
C GLY A 121 6.53 -11.22 -35.15
N TYR A 122 7.44 -11.24 -34.20
CA TYR A 122 7.29 -11.94 -32.90
C TYR A 122 7.83 -11.06 -31.79
N VAL A 123 7.75 -11.54 -30.53
CA VAL A 123 8.15 -10.81 -29.35
C VAL A 123 7.41 -9.46 -29.26
N VAL A 124 6.08 -9.53 -29.23
CA VAL A 124 5.26 -8.32 -29.06
C VAL A 124 5.29 -7.91 -27.60
N THR A 125 5.83 -6.73 -27.29
CA THR A 125 5.73 -6.09 -25.98
C THR A 125 4.80 -4.89 -26.06
N ILE A 126 4.05 -4.62 -24.97
CA ILE A 126 3.01 -3.61 -24.95
C ILE A 126 3.06 -2.86 -23.62
N LEU A 127 2.99 -1.54 -23.70
CA LEU A 127 2.97 -0.63 -22.56
C LEU A 127 1.72 0.25 -22.67
N PRO A 128 0.71 0.06 -21.79
CA PRO A 128 -0.33 1.05 -21.61
C PRO A 128 0.29 2.29 -20.96
N LEU A 129 -0.07 3.47 -21.46
CA LEU A 129 0.34 4.75 -20.92
C LEU A 129 -0.75 5.31 -20.01
N SER A 130 -0.34 6.14 -19.05
CA SER A 130 -1.26 6.82 -18.11
C SER A 130 -2.28 7.71 -18.83
N THR A 131 -2.00 8.13 -20.08
CA THR A 131 -2.90 8.87 -20.96
C THR A 131 -4.02 8.02 -21.60
N GLY A 132 -4.01 6.69 -21.40
CA GLY A 132 -4.96 5.73 -22.03
C GLY A 132 -4.56 5.26 -23.42
N GLU A 133 -3.46 5.75 -23.95
CA GLU A 133 -2.80 5.29 -25.19
C GLU A 133 -1.94 4.06 -24.89
N ALA A 134 -1.31 3.45 -25.90
CA ALA A 134 -0.35 2.38 -25.69
C ALA A 134 0.80 2.44 -26.69
N VAL A 135 2.00 2.12 -26.23
CA VAL A 135 3.17 1.88 -27.08
C VAL A 135 3.34 0.39 -27.26
N ILE A 136 3.46 -0.06 -28.50
CA ILE A 136 3.71 -1.45 -28.85
C ILE A 136 5.08 -1.52 -29.56
N ALA A 137 5.91 -2.47 -29.13
CA ALA A 137 7.15 -2.80 -29.84
C ALA A 137 7.16 -4.29 -30.18
N TRP A 138 7.63 -4.61 -31.38
CA TRP A 138 7.68 -5.99 -31.86
C TRP A 138 8.92 -6.22 -32.75
N ASN A 139 9.34 -7.46 -32.84
CA ASN A 139 10.39 -7.85 -33.78
C ASN A 139 9.80 -8.13 -35.16
N ALA A 140 10.21 -7.41 -36.18
CA ALA A 140 9.88 -7.65 -37.58
C ALA A 140 11.18 -7.73 -38.40
N ASN A 141 11.35 -8.81 -39.16
CA ASN A 141 12.55 -8.99 -40.01
C ASN A 141 13.88 -8.78 -39.25
N ASN A 142 13.98 -9.35 -38.06
CA ASN A 142 15.11 -9.16 -37.13
C ASN A 142 15.36 -7.70 -36.69
N GLN A 143 14.39 -6.80 -36.83
CA GLN A 143 14.46 -5.44 -36.31
C GLN A 143 13.35 -5.19 -35.31
N THR A 144 13.62 -4.35 -34.33
CA THR A 144 12.59 -3.87 -33.42
C THR A 144 11.86 -2.70 -34.06
N MET A 145 10.57 -2.90 -34.26
CA MET A 145 9.62 -1.88 -34.72
C MET A 145 8.80 -1.40 -33.56
N MET A 146 8.32 -0.16 -33.62
CA MET A 146 7.57 0.45 -32.54
C MET A 146 6.50 1.41 -33.08
N GLN A 147 5.30 1.38 -32.48
CA GLN A 147 4.22 2.28 -32.84
C GLN A 147 3.41 2.62 -31.57
N LYS A 148 2.86 3.84 -31.54
CA LYS A 148 1.95 4.31 -30.51
C LYS A 148 0.52 4.28 -31.03
N TYR A 149 -0.40 3.77 -30.22
CA TYR A 149 -1.81 3.64 -30.58
C TYR A 149 -2.68 4.40 -29.60
N SER A 150 -3.76 4.97 -30.12
CA SER A 150 -4.78 5.66 -29.35
C SER A 150 -5.55 4.69 -28.43
N ALA A 151 -6.35 5.24 -27.55
CA ALA A 151 -7.27 4.44 -26.73
C ALA A 151 -8.18 3.52 -27.54
N THR A 152 -8.50 3.89 -28.79
CA THR A 152 -9.36 3.14 -29.73
C THR A 152 -8.58 2.31 -30.76
N GLY A 153 -7.25 2.22 -30.66
CA GLY A 153 -6.43 1.37 -31.52
C GLY A 153 -5.98 2.01 -32.85
N THR A 154 -6.14 3.34 -33.01
CA THR A 154 -5.65 4.05 -34.20
C THR A 154 -4.17 4.39 -34.02
N PRO A 155 -3.30 4.15 -35.03
CA PRO A 155 -1.90 4.58 -34.96
C PRO A 155 -1.80 6.11 -34.76
N ILE A 156 -0.96 6.53 -33.84
CA ILE A 156 -0.75 7.96 -33.53
C ILE A 156 0.45 8.52 -34.29
N TRP A 157 1.55 7.77 -34.31
CA TRP A 157 2.70 8.22 -35.10
C TRP A 157 2.43 8.01 -36.58
N THR A 158 2.83 8.97 -37.39
CA THR A 158 2.60 8.93 -38.85
C THR A 158 3.35 7.79 -39.51
N THR A 159 4.47 7.35 -38.92
CA THR A 159 5.25 6.22 -39.37
C THR A 159 5.65 5.35 -38.19
N THR A 160 5.68 4.03 -38.43
CA THR A 160 6.26 3.07 -37.48
C THR A 160 7.74 3.38 -37.31
N GLN A 161 8.19 3.46 -36.04
CA GLN A 161 9.58 3.74 -35.72
C GLN A 161 10.40 2.43 -35.72
N GLN A 162 11.59 2.48 -36.29
CA GLN A 162 12.57 1.40 -36.19
C GLN A 162 13.63 1.75 -35.16
N VAL A 163 13.85 0.86 -34.20
CA VAL A 163 14.89 1.04 -33.19
C VAL A 163 16.27 0.85 -33.79
N SER A 164 17.15 1.82 -33.59
CA SER A 164 18.51 1.77 -34.12
C SER A 164 19.55 2.01 -33.02
N ASN A 165 20.68 1.33 -33.10
CA ASN A 165 21.89 1.59 -32.31
C ASN A 165 23.11 1.87 -33.19
N GLY A 166 22.89 2.25 -34.45
CA GLY A 166 23.95 2.48 -35.41
C GLY A 166 24.54 1.21 -36.03
N ALA A 167 24.25 0.02 -35.48
CA ALA A 167 24.75 -1.25 -36.01
C ALA A 167 23.69 -1.96 -36.88
N THR A 168 24.16 -2.79 -37.83
CA THR A 168 23.32 -3.59 -38.74
C THR A 168 22.74 -4.85 -38.09
N ASN A 169 23.23 -5.22 -36.91
CA ASN A 169 22.76 -6.39 -36.18
C ASN A 169 21.24 -6.40 -35.98
N GLY A 170 20.69 -7.59 -35.94
CA GLY A 170 19.28 -7.82 -35.57
C GLY A 170 18.93 -7.23 -34.17
N LYS A 171 17.72 -6.80 -34.01
CA LYS A 171 17.20 -6.25 -32.73
C LYS A 171 15.88 -6.86 -32.38
N SER A 172 15.69 -7.17 -31.08
CA SER A 172 14.44 -7.68 -30.54
C SER A 172 14.02 -6.83 -29.33
N PRO A 173 12.73 -6.45 -29.19
CA PRO A 173 12.28 -5.72 -28.03
C PRO A 173 12.36 -6.59 -26.77
N GLY A 174 12.70 -5.99 -25.64
CA GLY A 174 12.55 -6.52 -24.30
C GLY A 174 11.31 -5.94 -23.64
N ASP A 175 11.50 -4.99 -22.71
CA ASP A 175 10.44 -4.37 -21.97
C ASP A 175 10.34 -2.86 -22.22
N LEU A 176 9.13 -2.33 -22.03
CA LEU A 176 8.80 -0.91 -22.13
C LEU A 176 8.41 -0.37 -20.74
N PHE A 177 8.81 0.86 -20.43
CA PHE A 177 8.53 1.54 -19.17
C PHE A 177 8.05 2.96 -19.43
N GLU A 178 6.92 3.34 -18.83
CA GLU A 178 6.47 4.74 -18.86
C GLU A 178 7.33 5.56 -17.89
N LEU A 179 7.77 6.72 -18.34
CA LEU A 179 8.51 7.72 -17.57
C LEU A 179 7.65 8.98 -17.42
N SER A 180 8.10 9.91 -16.56
CA SER A 180 7.46 11.23 -16.47
C SER A 180 7.47 11.94 -17.83
N ASN A 181 6.61 12.97 -17.98
CA ASN A 181 6.46 13.78 -19.21
C ASN A 181 5.99 12.99 -20.46
N ASN A 182 5.25 11.89 -20.26
CA ASN A 182 4.80 10.99 -21.33
C ASN A 182 5.96 10.43 -22.18
N GLU A 183 7.15 10.39 -21.62
CA GLU A 183 8.32 9.73 -22.19
C GLU A 183 8.27 8.23 -21.86
N PHE A 184 9.05 7.44 -22.55
CA PHE A 184 9.17 6.02 -22.24
C PHE A 184 10.55 5.49 -22.53
N LEU A 185 10.92 4.43 -21.82
CA LEU A 185 12.17 3.69 -22.00
C LEU A 185 11.86 2.36 -22.65
N LEU A 186 12.58 2.01 -23.70
CA LEU A 186 12.63 0.68 -24.28
C LEU A 186 13.96 0.02 -23.91
N VAL A 187 13.88 -1.14 -23.26
CA VAL A 187 14.98 -2.09 -23.15
C VAL A 187 14.88 -3.06 -24.32
N PHE A 188 15.98 -3.29 -25.05
CA PHE A 188 16.00 -4.14 -26.23
C PHE A 188 17.30 -4.94 -26.34
N HIS A 189 17.23 -5.99 -27.12
CA HIS A 189 18.37 -6.86 -27.42
C HIS A 189 19.00 -6.49 -28.77
N VAL A 190 20.30 -6.46 -28.81
CA VAL A 190 21.08 -6.47 -30.05
C VAL A 190 21.61 -7.88 -30.28
N ILE A 191 21.13 -8.52 -31.32
CA ILE A 191 21.36 -9.95 -31.61
C ILE A 191 22.74 -10.12 -32.22
N SER A 192 23.56 -10.97 -31.63
CA SER A 192 24.87 -11.31 -32.11
C SER A 192 24.84 -12.53 -33.03
N PHE A 193 24.33 -13.62 -32.58
CA PHE A 193 24.18 -14.85 -33.35
C PHE A 193 23.14 -15.77 -32.70
N GLY A 194 22.20 -16.33 -33.49
CA GLY A 194 21.14 -17.23 -33.02
C GLY A 194 20.28 -16.56 -31.95
N ILE A 195 20.23 -17.12 -30.75
CA ILE A 195 19.51 -16.54 -29.59
C ILE A 195 20.38 -15.58 -28.76
N ASN A 196 21.69 -15.54 -29.02
CA ASN A 196 22.60 -14.71 -28.22
C ASN A 196 22.46 -13.23 -28.57
N SER A 197 22.46 -12.39 -27.57
CA SER A 197 22.29 -10.94 -27.69
C SER A 197 23.02 -10.20 -26.56
N THR A 198 23.12 -8.90 -26.69
CA THR A 198 23.48 -7.97 -25.61
C THR A 198 22.30 -7.05 -25.30
N LEU A 199 22.24 -6.55 -24.07
CA LEU A 199 21.15 -5.69 -23.61
C LEU A 199 21.48 -4.21 -23.83
N TRP A 200 20.51 -3.48 -24.34
CA TRP A 200 20.57 -2.04 -24.60
C TRP A 200 19.28 -1.35 -24.15
N ALA A 201 19.34 -0.05 -23.98
CA ALA A 201 18.17 0.79 -23.73
C ALA A 201 18.21 2.08 -24.54
N GLN A 202 17.04 2.60 -24.86
CA GLN A 202 16.85 3.92 -25.44
C GLN A 202 15.60 4.57 -24.85
N LYS A 203 15.72 5.84 -24.54
CA LYS A 203 14.61 6.68 -24.10
C LYS A 203 13.99 7.39 -25.29
N TYR A 204 12.67 7.46 -25.29
CA TYR A 204 11.90 8.07 -26.37
C TYR A 204 10.94 9.11 -25.82
N SER A 205 10.70 10.14 -26.62
CA SER A 205 9.63 11.11 -26.38
C SER A 205 8.24 10.50 -26.65
N SER A 206 7.20 11.18 -26.26
CA SER A 206 5.79 10.83 -26.58
C SER A 206 5.53 10.69 -28.08
N MET A 207 6.36 11.31 -28.93
CA MET A 207 6.30 11.23 -30.39
C MET A 207 7.15 10.10 -30.99
N GLY A 208 7.78 9.27 -30.16
CA GLY A 208 8.62 8.16 -30.60
C GLY A 208 10.02 8.56 -31.07
N LEU A 209 10.44 9.80 -30.83
CA LEU A 209 11.78 10.26 -31.18
C LEU A 209 12.76 9.89 -30.05
N PRO A 210 13.97 9.39 -30.39
CA PRO A 210 14.97 9.08 -29.37
C PRO A 210 15.44 10.37 -28.69
N LEU A 211 15.48 10.31 -27.33
CA LEU A 211 15.91 11.43 -26.49
C LEU A 211 17.39 11.34 -26.06
N TRP A 212 17.95 10.15 -26.04
CA TRP A 212 19.38 10.02 -25.88
C TRP A 212 20.06 10.05 -27.28
N ALA A 213 21.20 10.66 -27.36
CA ALA A 213 21.94 10.79 -28.63
C ALA A 213 22.30 9.42 -29.24
N ASN A 214 22.57 8.45 -28.37
CA ASN A 214 22.80 7.05 -28.75
C ASN A 214 22.12 6.15 -27.70
N PRO A 215 21.67 4.96 -28.10
CA PRO A 215 21.25 3.96 -27.15
C PRO A 215 22.37 3.57 -26.18
N VAL A 216 22.01 3.27 -24.94
CA VAL A 216 22.96 2.91 -23.90
C VAL A 216 23.05 1.39 -23.79
N GLN A 217 24.25 0.86 -23.82
CA GLN A 217 24.50 -0.55 -23.62
C GLN A 217 24.42 -0.88 -22.11
N LEU A 218 23.42 -1.67 -21.72
CA LEU A 218 23.19 -2.07 -20.35
C LEU A 218 24.11 -3.21 -19.92
N SER A 219 24.41 -4.10 -20.90
CA SER A 219 25.28 -5.26 -20.68
C SER A 219 26.03 -5.62 -21.97
N ASN A 220 27.31 -5.90 -21.84
CA ASN A 220 28.13 -6.49 -22.88
C ASN A 220 28.23 -8.03 -22.77
N LYS A 221 27.61 -8.62 -21.77
CA LYS A 221 27.57 -10.08 -21.56
C LYS A 221 26.55 -10.73 -22.50
N SER A 222 26.77 -12.01 -22.79
CA SER A 222 25.86 -12.77 -23.66
C SER A 222 24.55 -13.11 -22.95
N THR A 223 23.45 -12.54 -23.43
CA THR A 223 22.07 -12.79 -22.99
C THR A 223 21.28 -13.51 -24.08
N SER A 224 20.01 -13.81 -23.83
CA SER A 224 19.09 -14.41 -24.80
C SER A 224 17.92 -13.49 -25.12
N TRP A 225 17.72 -13.17 -26.39
CA TRP A 225 16.62 -12.27 -26.80
C TRP A 225 15.22 -12.90 -26.73
N ASN A 226 15.13 -14.22 -26.67
CA ASN A 226 13.87 -14.95 -26.56
C ASN A 226 13.49 -15.31 -25.11
N THR A 227 14.18 -14.76 -24.14
CA THR A 227 13.91 -14.95 -22.71
C THR A 227 13.20 -13.73 -22.12
N SER A 228 12.17 -13.95 -21.34
CA SER A 228 11.55 -12.88 -20.55
C SER A 228 12.39 -12.65 -19.30
N TYR A 229 12.77 -11.40 -19.09
CA TYR A 229 13.47 -10.96 -17.89
C TYR A 229 12.50 -10.33 -16.88
N SER A 230 12.95 -10.09 -15.68
CA SER A 230 12.17 -9.46 -14.62
C SER A 230 12.65 -8.04 -14.38
N SER A 231 11.74 -7.13 -14.19
CA SER A 231 12.03 -5.72 -13.97
C SER A 231 11.11 -5.10 -12.94
N THR A 232 11.57 -3.98 -12.37
CA THR A 232 10.76 -3.15 -11.48
C THR A 232 11.17 -1.69 -11.65
N GLN A 233 10.32 -0.76 -11.22
CA GLN A 233 10.51 0.67 -11.41
C GLN A 233 10.28 1.45 -10.12
N ASP A 234 11.16 2.43 -9.86
CA ASP A 234 11.04 3.42 -8.78
C ASP A 234 11.06 4.82 -9.39
N GLY A 235 9.90 5.43 -9.55
CA GLY A 235 9.75 6.65 -10.33
C GLY A 235 10.26 6.44 -11.76
N ASN A 236 11.24 7.24 -12.18
CA ASN A 236 11.85 7.12 -13.50
C ASN A 236 13.09 6.20 -13.56
N ASN A 237 13.50 5.61 -12.44
CA ASN A 237 14.61 4.66 -12.41
C ASN A 237 14.09 3.25 -12.65
N VAL A 238 14.70 2.54 -13.58
CA VAL A 238 14.37 1.15 -13.91
C VAL A 238 15.43 0.22 -13.34
N TYR A 239 14.99 -0.86 -12.69
CA TYR A 239 15.84 -1.95 -12.23
C TYR A 239 15.53 -3.19 -13.06
N TYR A 240 16.51 -3.70 -13.77
CA TYR A 240 16.34 -4.75 -14.75
C TYR A 240 17.20 -5.95 -14.39
N GLY A 241 16.55 -7.05 -14.01
CA GLY A 241 17.20 -8.31 -13.67
C GLY A 241 17.35 -9.18 -14.92
N TYR A 242 18.52 -9.71 -15.14
CA TYR A 242 18.81 -10.55 -16.30
C TYR A 242 19.83 -11.64 -15.97
N LYS A 243 19.83 -12.67 -16.79
CA LYS A 243 20.80 -13.76 -16.76
C LYS A 243 21.72 -13.67 -17.97
N ALA A 244 23.00 -13.90 -17.78
CA ALA A 244 23.98 -13.92 -18.85
C ALA A 244 24.89 -15.14 -18.75
N ALA A 245 25.35 -15.64 -19.91
CA ALA A 245 26.37 -16.66 -19.96
C ALA A 245 27.74 -16.06 -19.63
N THR A 246 28.47 -16.67 -18.71
CA THR A 246 29.81 -16.31 -18.29
C THR A 246 30.71 -17.56 -18.37
N GLY A 247 31.38 -17.75 -19.49
CA GLY A 247 32.18 -18.95 -19.70
C GLY A 247 31.33 -20.23 -19.74
N THR A 248 31.45 -21.07 -18.71
CA THR A 248 30.76 -22.37 -18.64
C THR A 248 29.50 -22.36 -17.76
N HIS A 249 29.14 -21.24 -17.18
CA HIS A 249 27.99 -21.09 -16.28
C HIS A 249 27.16 -19.87 -16.64
N PHE A 250 26.04 -19.71 -15.93
CA PHE A 250 25.17 -18.56 -16.02
C PHE A 250 25.23 -17.78 -14.72
N ASP A 251 25.40 -16.45 -14.85
CA ASP A 251 25.31 -15.53 -13.73
C ASP A 251 24.07 -14.63 -13.85
N SER A 252 23.53 -14.26 -12.72
CA SER A 252 22.39 -13.35 -12.57
C SER A 252 22.89 -11.95 -12.26
N TYR A 253 22.33 -10.98 -12.95
CA TYR A 253 22.69 -9.57 -12.82
C TYR A 253 21.47 -8.71 -12.57
N LEU A 254 21.70 -7.58 -11.89
CA LEU A 254 20.72 -6.51 -11.75
C LEU A 254 21.33 -5.20 -12.22
N GLN A 255 20.69 -4.55 -13.22
CA GLN A 255 21.10 -3.26 -13.76
C GLN A 255 20.16 -2.16 -13.30
N ARG A 256 20.69 -1.01 -12.90
CA ARG A 256 19.96 0.23 -12.69
C ARG A 256 20.15 1.16 -13.88
N ILE A 257 19.02 1.64 -14.42
CA ILE A 257 18.97 2.55 -15.57
C ILE A 257 18.33 3.85 -15.08
N ASN A 258 19.07 4.94 -15.12
CA ASN A 258 18.55 6.27 -14.82
C ASN A 258 17.84 6.88 -16.04
N PRO A 259 16.92 7.83 -15.86
CA PRO A 259 16.19 8.46 -16.98
C PRO A 259 17.06 9.31 -17.91
N ASP A 260 18.25 9.70 -17.49
CA ASP A 260 19.26 10.39 -18.30
C ASP A 260 20.17 9.43 -19.11
N GLY A 261 20.01 8.12 -18.94
CA GLY A 261 20.80 7.08 -19.57
C GLY A 261 22.07 6.71 -18.81
N THR A 262 22.35 7.32 -17.68
CA THR A 262 23.47 6.93 -16.85
C THR A 262 23.24 5.57 -16.18
N LEU A 263 24.31 4.81 -16.04
CA LEU A 263 24.33 3.51 -15.39
C LEU A 263 25.16 3.62 -14.09
N PRO A 264 24.57 4.03 -12.97
CA PRO A 264 25.33 4.27 -11.73
C PRO A 264 26.00 3.01 -11.16
N TRP A 265 25.51 1.84 -11.56
CA TRP A 265 26.10 0.55 -11.18
C TRP A 265 27.12 0.02 -12.19
N GLY A 266 27.46 0.83 -13.21
CA GLY A 266 28.38 0.49 -14.29
C GLY A 266 27.75 -0.35 -15.40
N ILE A 267 28.52 -0.61 -16.46
CA ILE A 267 28.12 -1.57 -17.50
C ILE A 267 27.99 -2.97 -16.85
N ASN A 268 26.99 -3.72 -17.22
CA ASN A 268 26.55 -5.00 -16.64
C ASN A 268 25.84 -4.90 -15.30
N GLY A 269 25.82 -3.74 -14.62
CA GLY A 269 25.17 -3.60 -13.32
C GLY A 269 25.89 -4.35 -12.21
N LYS A 270 25.12 -4.90 -11.29
CA LYS A 270 25.63 -5.66 -10.14
C LYS A 270 25.37 -7.15 -10.33
N ASP A 271 26.38 -7.93 -10.06
CA ASP A 271 26.28 -9.37 -9.97
C ASP A 271 25.45 -9.78 -8.75
N PHE A 272 24.64 -10.81 -8.88
CA PHE A 272 23.80 -11.29 -7.79
C PHE A 272 24.65 -11.76 -6.62
N ASP A 273 25.73 -12.49 -6.89
CA ASP A 273 26.77 -12.85 -5.92
C ASP A 273 28.16 -12.88 -6.60
N ILE A 274 29.18 -13.36 -5.88
CA ILE A 274 30.55 -13.46 -6.41
C ILE A 274 30.98 -14.91 -6.71
N THR A 275 30.05 -15.86 -6.64
CA THR A 275 30.40 -17.27 -6.86
C THR A 275 30.44 -17.55 -8.36
N THR A 276 31.42 -18.36 -8.77
CA THR A 276 31.64 -18.73 -10.19
C THR A 276 31.48 -20.22 -10.43
N THR A 277 30.97 -20.95 -9.42
CA THR A 277 30.92 -22.44 -9.46
C THR A 277 29.50 -22.98 -9.65
N ARG A 278 28.49 -22.12 -9.74
CA ARG A 278 27.08 -22.48 -9.81
C ARG A 278 26.42 -21.76 -10.97
N ASN A 279 25.34 -22.29 -11.49
CA ASN A 279 24.48 -21.55 -12.41
C ASN A 279 23.41 -20.77 -11.63
N GLU A 280 23.26 -19.51 -11.95
CA GLU A 280 22.25 -18.62 -11.44
C GLU A 280 21.16 -18.43 -12.50
N MET A 281 19.97 -18.91 -12.21
CA MET A 281 18.88 -19.04 -13.16
C MET A 281 17.64 -18.26 -12.68
N ASP A 282 16.80 -17.84 -13.62
CA ASP A 282 15.46 -17.29 -13.36
C ASP A 282 15.46 -16.10 -12.40
N THR A 283 16.31 -15.11 -12.67
CA THR A 283 16.41 -13.86 -11.92
C THR A 283 15.06 -13.15 -11.85
N LYS A 284 14.58 -12.87 -10.65
CA LYS A 284 13.38 -12.06 -10.41
C LYS A 284 13.72 -10.87 -9.54
N VAL A 285 13.08 -9.74 -9.83
CA VAL A 285 13.38 -8.46 -9.18
C VAL A 285 12.09 -7.82 -8.69
N ALA A 286 12.12 -7.23 -7.51
CA ALA A 286 11.02 -6.45 -6.99
C ALA A 286 11.49 -5.26 -6.13
N PHE A 287 10.69 -4.21 -6.13
CA PHE A 287 10.91 -3.00 -5.38
C PHE A 287 9.60 -2.55 -4.72
N SER A 288 9.68 -1.95 -3.54
CA SER A 288 8.56 -1.32 -2.87
C SER A 288 8.85 0.17 -2.68
N GLN A 289 7.91 1.02 -3.07
CA GLN A 289 8.04 2.48 -2.87
C GLN A 289 8.33 2.81 -1.40
N GLY A 290 9.19 3.81 -1.20
CA GLY A 290 9.60 4.24 0.14
C GLY A 290 10.67 3.37 0.80
N THR A 291 11.13 2.27 0.15
CA THR A 291 12.24 1.47 0.65
C THR A 291 13.55 1.82 -0.04
N PRO A 292 14.71 1.74 0.64
CA PRO A 292 16.01 2.01 0.03
C PRO A 292 16.58 0.82 -0.74
N TYR A 293 15.85 -0.30 -0.84
CA TYR A 293 16.40 -1.54 -1.36
C TYR A 293 15.59 -2.11 -2.52
N VAL A 294 16.32 -2.72 -3.47
CA VAL A 294 15.77 -3.58 -4.51
C VAL A 294 16.09 -5.03 -4.16
N TRP A 295 15.07 -5.88 -4.19
CA TRP A 295 15.21 -7.30 -3.89
C TRP A 295 15.33 -8.11 -5.18
N SER A 296 16.20 -9.12 -5.15
CA SER A 296 16.35 -10.08 -6.25
C SER A 296 16.38 -11.49 -5.69
N ILE A 297 15.70 -12.42 -6.36
CA ILE A 297 15.70 -13.85 -6.04
C ILE A 297 16.18 -14.63 -7.26
N CYS A 298 16.93 -15.67 -7.02
CA CYS A 298 17.53 -16.50 -8.06
C CYS A 298 17.43 -17.99 -7.73
N ASN A 299 17.24 -18.82 -8.75
CA ASN A 299 17.37 -20.27 -8.65
C ASN A 299 18.82 -20.66 -8.92
N TYR A 300 19.47 -21.25 -7.94
CA TYR A 300 20.79 -21.80 -8.15
C TYR A 300 20.70 -23.27 -8.58
N THR A 301 21.60 -23.64 -9.49
CA THR A 301 21.74 -25.04 -9.91
C THR A 301 23.22 -25.46 -9.89
N ASN A 302 23.43 -26.75 -9.75
CA ASN A 302 24.75 -27.33 -10.03
C ASN A 302 25.14 -27.16 -11.52
N SER A 303 26.38 -27.44 -11.87
CA SER A 303 26.88 -27.31 -13.26
C SER A 303 26.05 -28.12 -14.28
N GLY A 304 25.52 -29.28 -13.89
CA GLY A 304 24.66 -30.11 -14.71
C GLY A 304 23.18 -29.70 -14.73
N GLN A 305 22.80 -28.63 -14.05
CA GLN A 305 21.42 -28.12 -13.90
C GLN A 305 20.40 -29.20 -13.45
N SER A 306 20.88 -30.16 -12.65
CA SER A 306 20.09 -31.31 -12.20
C SER A 306 19.59 -31.18 -10.76
N THR A 307 20.14 -30.26 -9.97
CA THR A 307 19.73 -29.96 -8.60
C THR A 307 19.54 -28.47 -8.42
N TYR A 308 18.55 -28.09 -7.62
CA TYR A 308 18.09 -26.71 -7.47
C TYR A 308 18.11 -26.26 -6.00
N GLY A 309 18.26 -24.97 -5.81
CA GLY A 309 18.09 -24.24 -4.55
C GLY A 309 17.64 -22.81 -4.82
N VAL A 310 17.18 -22.11 -3.79
CA VAL A 310 16.66 -20.74 -3.88
C VAL A 310 17.49 -19.80 -3.02
N TYR A 311 17.95 -18.72 -3.61
CA TYR A 311 18.82 -17.72 -2.98
C TYR A 311 18.21 -16.32 -3.20
N ILE A 312 18.42 -15.43 -2.24
CA ILE A 312 17.93 -14.07 -2.29
C ILE A 312 19.04 -13.08 -1.97
N GLN A 313 18.99 -11.94 -2.64
CA GLN A 313 19.87 -10.80 -2.40
C GLN A 313 19.04 -9.51 -2.31
N LYS A 314 19.56 -8.56 -1.60
CA LYS A 314 19.01 -7.23 -1.45
C LYS A 314 20.09 -6.22 -1.80
N PHE A 315 19.77 -5.27 -2.67
CA PHE A 315 20.73 -4.27 -3.14
C PHE A 315 20.28 -2.88 -2.69
N ASP A 316 21.23 -2.07 -2.23
CA ASP A 316 20.97 -0.64 -2.05
C ASP A 316 20.62 -0.02 -3.40
N LYS A 317 19.51 0.70 -3.49
CA LYS A 317 19.00 1.23 -4.76
C LYS A 317 19.88 2.32 -5.36
N VAL A 318 20.73 2.99 -4.57
CA VAL A 318 21.62 4.06 -5.02
C VAL A 318 22.98 3.49 -5.42
N THR A 319 23.65 2.80 -4.51
CA THR A 319 25.03 2.32 -4.70
C THR A 319 25.10 0.97 -5.39
N GLY A 320 24.03 0.18 -5.29
CA GLY A 320 24.01 -1.21 -5.76
C GLY A 320 24.77 -2.17 -4.86
N ASP A 321 25.09 -1.76 -3.63
CA ASP A 321 25.80 -2.63 -2.68
C ASP A 321 24.88 -3.74 -2.19
N ARG A 322 25.42 -4.95 -2.14
CA ARG A 322 24.73 -6.12 -1.57
C ARG A 322 24.51 -5.90 -0.09
N GLN A 323 23.34 -6.21 0.39
CA GLN A 323 22.93 -6.04 1.79
C GLN A 323 22.96 -7.35 2.59
N PHE A 324 23.04 -8.46 1.90
CA PHE A 324 23.38 -9.76 2.49
C PHE A 324 24.86 -10.06 2.24
N THR A 325 25.28 -11.30 2.40
CA THR A 325 26.65 -11.68 2.10
C THR A 325 26.95 -11.64 0.60
N ASP A 326 28.21 -11.56 0.22
CA ASP A 326 28.65 -11.61 -1.17
C ASP A 326 28.28 -12.92 -1.90
N THR A 327 27.93 -13.97 -1.15
CA THR A 327 27.46 -15.26 -1.68
C THR A 327 25.94 -15.38 -1.70
N ALA A 328 25.23 -14.31 -1.52
CA ALA A 328 23.79 -14.20 -1.33
C ALA A 328 23.28 -14.99 -0.09
N LYS A 329 22.02 -14.73 0.30
CA LYS A 329 21.39 -15.44 1.42
C LYS A 329 20.68 -16.69 0.91
N VAL A 330 21.02 -17.81 1.51
CA VAL A 330 20.37 -19.10 1.22
C VAL A 330 18.99 -19.12 1.84
N ILE A 331 17.95 -19.36 1.03
CA ILE A 331 16.60 -19.69 1.49
C ILE A 331 16.45 -21.21 1.54
N TYR A 332 16.78 -21.88 0.44
CA TYR A 332 16.89 -23.33 0.37
C TYR A 332 18.17 -23.70 -0.39
N PRO A 333 19.04 -24.57 0.16
CA PRO A 333 20.30 -24.92 -0.48
C PRO A 333 20.09 -25.74 -1.75
N ILE A 334 21.11 -25.78 -2.60
CA ILE A 334 21.13 -26.67 -3.78
C ILE A 334 20.96 -28.14 -3.29
N GLY A 335 20.10 -28.88 -3.95
CA GLY A 335 19.70 -30.23 -3.56
C GLY A 335 18.40 -30.29 -2.76
N SER A 336 17.80 -29.16 -2.40
CA SER A 336 16.51 -29.09 -1.72
C SER A 336 15.31 -29.42 -2.64
N TRP A 337 15.52 -29.45 -3.96
CA TRP A 337 14.49 -29.62 -4.99
C TRP A 337 13.39 -28.56 -4.91
N LYS A 338 13.73 -27.37 -4.40
CA LYS A 338 12.84 -26.21 -4.34
C LYS A 338 13.33 -25.15 -5.30
N VAL A 339 12.41 -24.61 -6.09
CA VAL A 339 12.67 -23.56 -7.05
C VAL A 339 11.69 -22.42 -6.86
N ASN A 340 12.15 -21.18 -7.01
CA ASN A 340 11.27 -20.04 -7.16
C ASN A 340 10.55 -20.14 -8.50
N SER A 341 9.23 -20.05 -8.47
CA SER A 341 8.36 -20.09 -9.64
C SER A 341 7.43 -18.88 -9.63
N GLY A 342 7.24 -18.26 -10.78
CA GLY A 342 6.47 -17.01 -10.88
C GLY A 342 7.34 -15.78 -10.58
N ASP A 343 6.71 -14.66 -10.25
CA ASP A 343 7.40 -13.40 -10.01
C ASP A 343 7.70 -13.18 -8.53
N LEU A 344 8.76 -12.43 -8.24
CA LEU A 344 9.00 -11.87 -6.91
C LEU A 344 8.09 -10.64 -6.74
N MET A 345 7.41 -10.55 -5.63
CA MET A 345 6.54 -9.41 -5.32
C MET A 345 6.87 -8.79 -3.98
N MET A 346 6.57 -7.50 -3.83
CA MET A 346 6.64 -6.79 -2.56
C MET A 346 5.23 -6.58 -2.01
N VAL A 347 5.00 -7.06 -0.81
CA VAL A 347 3.75 -6.83 -0.06
C VAL A 347 4.11 -6.22 1.29
N ASN A 348 3.59 -5.04 1.57
CA ASN A 348 3.92 -4.27 2.78
C ASN A 348 5.44 -4.09 2.99
N GLY A 349 6.18 -3.87 1.90
CA GLY A 349 7.63 -3.69 1.94
C GLY A 349 8.46 -4.98 2.08
N LEU A 350 7.82 -6.15 2.14
CA LEU A 350 8.49 -7.45 2.32
C LEU A 350 8.38 -8.33 1.08
N PRO A 351 9.41 -9.12 0.74
CA PRO A 351 9.41 -9.97 -0.44
C PRO A 351 8.54 -11.22 -0.24
N VAL A 352 7.72 -11.48 -1.24
CA VAL A 352 6.83 -12.67 -1.32
C VAL A 352 7.06 -13.35 -2.66
N PHE A 353 7.18 -14.65 -2.66
CA PHE A 353 7.42 -15.47 -3.84
C PHE A 353 6.82 -16.87 -3.71
N LEU A 354 6.75 -17.60 -4.83
CA LEU A 354 6.27 -18.97 -4.87
C LEU A 354 7.45 -19.96 -4.89
N LEU A 355 7.32 -21.00 -4.11
CA LEU A 355 8.16 -22.17 -4.16
C LEU A 355 7.41 -23.34 -4.81
N LYS A 356 7.98 -23.87 -5.87
CA LYS A 356 7.61 -25.16 -6.43
C LYS A 356 8.55 -26.22 -5.85
N SER A 357 8.00 -27.29 -5.31
CA SER A 357 8.75 -28.45 -4.80
C SER A 357 8.51 -29.65 -5.70
N GLY A 358 9.55 -30.42 -6.01
CA GLY A 358 9.53 -31.58 -6.88
C GLY A 358 10.27 -31.36 -8.20
N LEU A 359 10.55 -32.45 -8.91
CA LEU A 359 11.22 -32.42 -10.21
C LEU A 359 10.22 -32.11 -11.34
N ASP A 360 10.66 -31.31 -12.31
CA ASP A 360 9.82 -30.93 -13.47
C ASP A 360 9.97 -31.90 -14.64
N ASN A 361 10.06 -33.19 -14.34
CA ASN A 361 10.22 -34.28 -15.34
C ASN A 361 8.90 -34.89 -15.82
N GLY A 362 7.76 -34.28 -15.46
CA GLY A 362 6.41 -34.77 -15.81
C GLY A 362 5.97 -36.04 -15.06
N ALA A 363 6.89 -36.75 -14.44
CA ALA A 363 6.63 -37.99 -13.68
C ALA A 363 6.53 -37.77 -12.17
N THR A 364 7.11 -36.67 -11.68
CA THR A 364 7.13 -36.34 -10.23
C THR A 364 6.06 -35.32 -9.92
N PRO A 365 5.15 -35.60 -8.97
CA PRO A 365 4.18 -34.63 -8.53
C PRO A 365 4.85 -33.37 -7.95
N THR A 366 4.35 -32.21 -8.34
CA THR A 366 4.85 -30.93 -7.81
C THR A 366 3.82 -30.26 -6.92
N THR A 367 4.29 -29.59 -5.88
CA THR A 367 3.47 -28.75 -4.98
C THR A 367 3.91 -27.30 -5.04
N LEU A 368 2.98 -26.39 -4.77
CA LEU A 368 3.23 -24.96 -4.70
C LEU A 368 2.95 -24.43 -3.30
N HIS A 369 3.85 -23.57 -2.82
CA HIS A 369 3.74 -22.88 -1.56
C HIS A 369 4.15 -21.42 -1.73
N ALA A 370 3.45 -20.50 -1.09
CA ALA A 370 3.91 -19.12 -0.95
C ALA A 370 4.91 -19.01 0.20
N CYS A 371 5.91 -18.18 0.03
CA CYS A 371 6.92 -17.83 1.01
C CYS A 371 7.01 -16.33 1.15
N MET A 372 7.16 -15.84 2.38
CA MET A 372 7.37 -14.43 2.68
C MET A 372 8.57 -14.30 3.62
N LEU A 373 9.44 -13.33 3.33
CA LEU A 373 10.60 -13.05 4.17
C LEU A 373 10.44 -11.69 4.83
N ASP A 374 11.05 -11.54 5.99
CA ASP A 374 11.20 -10.26 6.68
C ASP A 374 12.33 -9.42 6.07
N ALA A 375 12.58 -8.23 6.63
CA ALA A 375 13.62 -7.31 6.15
C ALA A 375 15.05 -7.88 6.30
N SER A 376 15.25 -8.86 7.17
CA SER A 376 16.53 -9.58 7.35
C SER A 376 16.70 -10.76 6.39
N GLY A 377 15.66 -11.04 5.56
CA GLY A 377 15.59 -12.20 4.69
C GLY A 377 15.36 -13.52 5.44
N SER A 378 14.79 -13.47 6.64
CA SER A 378 14.34 -14.65 7.39
C SER A 378 12.87 -14.89 7.12
N PHE A 379 12.36 -16.11 7.35
CA PHE A 379 10.95 -16.42 7.13
C PHE A 379 10.06 -15.54 8.02
N ALA A 380 9.10 -14.84 7.40
CA ALA A 380 8.21 -13.93 8.09
C ALA A 380 7.01 -14.63 8.76
N TRP A 381 6.69 -15.86 8.33
CA TRP A 381 5.62 -16.65 8.89
C TRP A 381 6.13 -17.69 9.88
N THR A 382 5.30 -18.05 10.84
CA THR A 382 5.60 -19.06 11.85
C THR A 382 5.91 -20.43 11.21
N TYR A 383 5.16 -20.77 10.17
CA TYR A 383 5.48 -21.90 9.29
C TYR A 383 6.12 -21.31 8.04
N GLU A 384 7.34 -21.58 7.75
CA GLU A 384 8.16 -21.02 6.65
C GLU A 384 7.36 -20.70 5.37
N THR A 385 6.35 -21.50 5.04
CA THR A 385 5.55 -21.38 3.82
C THR A 385 4.06 -21.59 4.08
N LYS A 386 3.23 -21.06 3.18
CA LYS A 386 1.78 -21.31 3.13
C LYS A 386 1.39 -22.10 1.87
N PRO A 387 0.50 -23.09 1.97
CA PRO A 387 0.11 -23.92 0.83
C PRO A 387 -0.67 -23.12 -0.23
N MET A 388 -0.34 -23.34 -1.52
CA MET A 388 -1.00 -22.71 -2.65
C MET A 388 -1.56 -23.75 -3.65
N GLY A 389 -0.85 -24.86 -3.84
CA GLY A 389 -1.26 -25.93 -4.74
C GLY A 389 -0.65 -27.24 -4.29
N THR A 390 -1.25 -27.87 -3.28
CA THR A 390 -0.71 -29.06 -2.62
C THR A 390 -1.16 -30.37 -3.26
N PHE A 391 -2.18 -30.34 -4.14
CA PHE A 391 -2.57 -31.53 -4.88
C PHE A 391 -1.38 -32.07 -5.67
N SER A 392 -1.15 -33.36 -5.56
CA SER A 392 0.02 -34.08 -6.10
C SER A 392 -0.15 -34.31 -7.62
N ALA A 393 0.14 -33.28 -8.41
CA ALA A 393 0.10 -33.35 -9.88
C ALA A 393 1.15 -32.42 -10.48
N SER A 394 1.50 -32.62 -11.76
CA SER A 394 2.40 -31.75 -12.51
C SER A 394 1.79 -30.36 -12.64
N LYS A 395 2.56 -29.32 -12.27
CA LYS A 395 2.17 -27.90 -12.40
C LYS A 395 3.14 -27.16 -13.32
N LYS A 396 2.57 -26.52 -14.33
CA LYS A 396 3.33 -25.76 -15.31
C LYS A 396 2.73 -24.36 -15.51
N ARG A 397 3.46 -23.45 -16.18
CA ARG A 397 3.01 -22.07 -16.47
C ARG A 397 2.53 -21.36 -15.20
N ILE A 398 3.38 -21.36 -14.18
CA ILE A 398 3.04 -20.82 -12.88
C ILE A 398 3.21 -19.31 -12.92
N HIS A 399 2.19 -18.58 -12.53
CA HIS A 399 2.20 -17.13 -12.35
C HIS A 399 1.82 -16.76 -10.93
N PHE A 400 2.35 -15.63 -10.47
CA PHE A 400 2.10 -15.11 -9.15
C PHE A 400 1.73 -13.64 -9.27
N SER A 401 0.61 -13.25 -8.71
CA SER A 401 0.10 -11.89 -8.80
C SER A 401 -0.31 -11.35 -7.43
N LYS A 402 -0.24 -10.04 -7.27
CA LYS A 402 -0.69 -9.32 -6.08
C LYS A 402 -2.18 -9.01 -6.21
N SER A 403 -2.93 -9.23 -5.14
CA SER A 403 -4.31 -8.78 -4.99
C SER A 403 -4.38 -7.65 -3.94
N THR A 404 -5.57 -7.12 -3.68
CA THR A 404 -5.81 -6.15 -2.61
C THR A 404 -5.72 -6.79 -1.22
N ASN A 405 -5.65 -5.97 -0.17
CA ASN A 405 -5.72 -6.40 1.23
C ASN A 405 -4.64 -7.43 1.64
N GLY A 406 -3.43 -7.29 1.09
CA GLY A 406 -2.32 -8.18 1.44
C GLY A 406 -2.54 -9.63 1.01
N LYS A 407 -3.34 -9.88 -0.02
CA LYS A 407 -3.46 -11.21 -0.64
C LYS A 407 -2.52 -11.34 -1.83
N VAL A 408 -2.05 -12.54 -2.07
CA VAL A 408 -1.33 -12.95 -3.28
C VAL A 408 -2.03 -14.16 -3.90
N VAL A 409 -1.99 -14.25 -5.22
CA VAL A 409 -2.69 -15.28 -5.99
C VAL A 409 -1.69 -16.03 -6.84
N ALA A 410 -1.58 -17.35 -6.64
CA ALA A 410 -0.90 -18.24 -7.55
C ALA A 410 -1.90 -18.76 -8.60
N THR A 411 -1.52 -18.72 -9.87
CA THR A 411 -2.28 -19.33 -10.96
C THR A 411 -1.36 -20.26 -11.72
N PHE A 412 -1.84 -21.44 -12.01
CA PHE A 412 -1.03 -22.49 -12.63
C PHE A 412 -1.88 -23.45 -13.45
N ILE A 413 -1.25 -24.07 -14.45
CA ILE A 413 -1.85 -25.19 -15.17
C ILE A 413 -1.50 -26.48 -14.42
N GLU A 414 -2.51 -27.27 -14.07
CA GLU A 414 -2.37 -28.55 -13.40
C GLU A 414 -2.93 -29.65 -14.28
N THR A 415 -2.12 -30.70 -14.50
CA THR A 415 -2.52 -31.86 -15.28
C THR A 415 -2.92 -33.00 -14.34
N LYS A 416 -4.20 -33.32 -14.31
CA LYS A 416 -4.75 -34.44 -13.54
C LYS A 416 -4.91 -35.70 -14.40
N ALA A 417 -4.83 -36.87 -13.78
CA ALA A 417 -4.97 -38.13 -14.45
C ALA A 417 -6.33 -38.30 -15.19
N THR A 418 -7.37 -37.69 -14.60
CA THR A 418 -8.69 -37.57 -15.19
C THR A 418 -9.05 -36.12 -15.36
N GLY A 419 -9.34 -35.63 -16.58
CA GLY A 419 -9.79 -34.27 -16.83
C GLY A 419 -8.78 -33.35 -17.53
N GLY A 420 -7.57 -33.82 -17.85
CA GLY A 420 -6.59 -33.08 -18.67
C GLY A 420 -5.88 -31.96 -17.95
N SER A 421 -5.36 -30.97 -18.73
CA SER A 421 -4.59 -29.82 -18.23
C SER A 421 -5.49 -28.60 -18.10
N LYS A 422 -5.82 -28.20 -16.90
CA LYS A 422 -6.68 -27.06 -16.60
C LYS A 422 -5.97 -25.99 -15.78
N ILE A 423 -6.50 -24.77 -15.83
CA ILE A 423 -5.99 -23.63 -15.09
C ILE A 423 -6.67 -23.55 -13.71
N TYR A 424 -5.86 -23.44 -12.69
CA TYR A 424 -6.30 -23.27 -11.30
C TYR A 424 -5.69 -22.02 -10.69
N ALA A 425 -6.42 -21.41 -9.77
CA ALA A 425 -5.97 -20.28 -8.96
C ALA A 425 -6.16 -20.55 -7.46
N GLN A 426 -5.24 -20.09 -6.66
CA GLN A 426 -5.31 -20.13 -5.20
C GLN A 426 -4.78 -18.83 -4.62
N SER A 427 -5.50 -18.26 -3.66
CA SER A 427 -5.04 -17.08 -2.94
C SER A 427 -4.60 -17.41 -1.52
N VAL A 428 -3.66 -16.64 -0.99
CA VAL A 428 -3.27 -16.69 0.41
C VAL A 428 -3.06 -15.26 0.94
N SER A 429 -3.42 -15.04 2.20
CA SER A 429 -3.11 -13.79 2.89
C SER A 429 -1.63 -13.74 3.28
N THR A 430 -0.99 -12.60 3.00
CA THR A 430 0.37 -12.30 3.43
C THR A 430 0.41 -11.61 4.80
N ASN A 431 -0.74 -11.28 5.36
CA ASN A 431 -0.82 -10.66 6.67
C ASN A 431 -0.28 -11.62 7.74
N ASN A 432 0.38 -11.06 8.74
CA ASN A 432 0.98 -11.85 9.80
C ASN A 432 -0.08 -12.68 10.51
N ASN A 433 0.19 -13.97 10.63
CA ASN A 433 -0.58 -14.85 11.47
C ASN A 433 -0.31 -14.46 12.93
N ASN A 434 -1.35 -14.44 13.72
CA ASN A 434 -1.22 -14.29 15.16
C ASN A 434 -1.78 -15.53 15.87
N THR A 435 -1.38 -15.68 17.11
CA THR A 435 -1.95 -16.68 18.00
C THR A 435 -2.69 -15.96 19.13
N GLY A 436 -3.75 -16.54 19.58
CA GLY A 436 -4.53 -16.05 20.72
C GLY A 436 -4.89 -17.20 21.66
N THR A 437 -5.24 -16.86 22.87
CA THR A 437 -5.80 -17.82 23.82
C THR A 437 -7.18 -17.37 24.21
N ALA A 438 -8.19 -18.21 23.98
CA ALA A 438 -9.54 -18.02 24.47
C ALA A 438 -9.60 -18.59 25.88
N VAL A 439 -9.55 -17.74 26.88
CA VAL A 439 -9.68 -18.14 28.29
C VAL A 439 -11.16 -18.14 28.64
N VAL A 440 -11.70 -19.29 29.04
CA VAL A 440 -13.10 -19.49 29.34
C VAL A 440 -13.24 -20.27 30.63
N THR A 441 -14.11 -19.82 31.52
CA THR A 441 -14.58 -20.60 32.65
C THR A 441 -16.07 -20.88 32.47
N ALA A 442 -16.48 -22.13 32.53
CA ALA A 442 -17.85 -22.52 32.32
C ALA A 442 -18.31 -23.55 33.36
N CYS A 443 -19.58 -23.66 33.46
CA CYS A 443 -20.24 -24.54 34.44
C CYS A 443 -20.68 -25.81 33.73
N ASN A 444 -20.22 -26.96 34.20
CA ASN A 444 -20.52 -28.30 33.70
C ASN A 444 -20.07 -28.59 32.27
N SER A 445 -20.34 -27.69 31.34
CA SER A 445 -19.93 -27.89 29.94
C SER A 445 -19.84 -26.56 29.19
N TYR A 446 -19.07 -26.56 28.09
CA TYR A 446 -18.90 -25.44 27.19
C TYR A 446 -18.80 -25.92 25.73
N THR A 447 -19.62 -25.39 24.85
CA THR A 447 -19.51 -25.62 23.42
C THR A 447 -18.69 -24.50 22.79
N TRP A 448 -17.52 -24.83 22.27
CA TRP A 448 -16.61 -23.86 21.67
C TRP A 448 -16.91 -23.63 20.18
N ILE A 449 -16.20 -22.67 19.58
CA ILE A 449 -16.36 -22.25 18.17
C ILE A 449 -16.12 -23.39 17.13
N ASN A 450 -15.48 -24.49 17.55
CA ASN A 450 -15.31 -25.70 16.73
C ASN A 450 -16.53 -26.66 16.80
N ASN A 451 -17.63 -26.22 17.41
CA ASN A 451 -18.86 -26.97 17.64
C ASN A 451 -18.68 -28.27 18.48
N VAL A 452 -17.57 -28.35 19.24
CA VAL A 452 -17.34 -29.46 20.20
C VAL A 452 -17.72 -28.99 21.58
N THR A 453 -18.51 -29.83 22.28
CA THR A 453 -18.88 -29.60 23.68
C THR A 453 -17.89 -30.31 24.62
N TYR A 454 -17.23 -29.52 25.44
CA TYR A 454 -16.26 -29.97 26.44
C TYR A 454 -16.92 -30.02 27.80
N THR A 455 -16.78 -31.15 28.54
CA THR A 455 -17.31 -31.39 29.91
C THR A 455 -16.20 -31.45 30.95
N SER A 456 -14.97 -31.20 30.55
CA SER A 456 -13.78 -31.12 31.41
C SER A 456 -12.86 -30.03 30.96
N ASN A 457 -11.88 -29.63 31.78
CA ASN A 457 -10.86 -28.66 31.43
C ASN A 457 -10.14 -29.04 30.12
N ASN A 458 -9.87 -28.06 29.29
CA ASN A 458 -9.17 -28.26 28.02
C ASN A 458 -8.26 -27.07 27.71
N ASN A 459 -6.97 -27.33 27.45
CA ASN A 459 -5.98 -26.31 27.06
C ASN A 459 -5.21 -26.67 25.78
N THR A 460 -5.70 -27.62 25.00
CA THR A 460 -5.05 -28.14 23.80
C THR A 460 -5.88 -27.98 22.53
N ALA A 461 -7.17 -27.78 22.64
CA ALA A 461 -8.05 -27.58 21.49
C ALA A 461 -7.70 -26.26 20.81
N THR A 462 -7.55 -26.30 19.48
CA THR A 462 -7.26 -25.13 18.66
C THR A 462 -8.30 -24.92 17.57
N TYR A 463 -8.46 -23.67 17.16
CA TYR A 463 -9.34 -23.29 16.05
C TYR A 463 -8.71 -22.16 15.24
N LEU A 464 -8.78 -22.25 13.93
CA LEU A 464 -8.22 -21.27 13.01
C LEU A 464 -9.28 -20.23 12.64
N LEU A 465 -9.04 -18.98 12.98
CA LEU A 465 -9.83 -17.82 12.59
C LEU A 465 -9.05 -16.95 11.60
N THR A 466 -9.74 -16.03 10.95
CA THR A 466 -9.10 -14.94 10.20
C THR A 466 -9.07 -13.69 11.08
N ASN A 467 -7.87 -13.11 11.30
CA ASN A 467 -7.72 -11.90 12.09
C ASN A 467 -8.19 -10.64 11.30
N VAL A 468 -8.28 -9.50 11.96
CA VAL A 468 -8.73 -8.22 11.37
C VAL A 468 -7.85 -7.76 10.20
N SER A 469 -6.63 -8.23 10.13
CA SER A 469 -5.69 -7.96 9.03
C SER A 469 -5.80 -8.98 7.89
N GLY A 470 -6.73 -9.93 7.96
CA GLY A 470 -6.94 -10.97 6.95
C GLY A 470 -5.92 -12.13 7.01
N GLY A 471 -5.04 -12.15 8.01
CA GLY A 471 -4.14 -13.29 8.29
C GLY A 471 -4.81 -14.36 9.16
N ASP A 472 -4.15 -15.50 9.29
CA ASP A 472 -4.62 -16.56 10.17
C ASP A 472 -4.43 -16.19 11.64
N SER A 473 -5.41 -16.51 12.47
CA SER A 473 -5.36 -16.40 13.92
C SER A 473 -5.63 -17.77 14.52
N LEU A 474 -4.58 -18.45 14.96
CA LEU A 474 -4.72 -19.72 15.65
C LEU A 474 -5.08 -19.45 17.11
N VAL A 475 -6.32 -19.74 17.47
CA VAL A 475 -6.82 -19.59 18.85
C VAL A 475 -6.74 -20.92 19.57
N THR A 476 -6.10 -20.93 20.74
CA THR A 476 -6.06 -22.09 21.64
C THR A 476 -7.09 -21.88 22.75
N LEU A 477 -7.90 -22.87 23.00
CA LEU A 477 -8.83 -22.86 24.11
C LEU A 477 -8.08 -23.09 25.43
N ASN A 478 -8.32 -22.27 26.43
CA ASN A 478 -7.95 -22.50 27.83
C ASN A 478 -9.22 -22.50 28.66
N LEU A 479 -9.81 -23.67 28.77
CA LEU A 479 -11.12 -23.89 29.38
C LEU A 479 -10.98 -24.47 30.78
N THR A 480 -11.65 -23.83 31.73
CA THR A 480 -11.85 -24.37 33.09
C THR A 480 -13.34 -24.70 33.27
N ILE A 481 -13.63 -25.95 33.53
CA ILE A 481 -15.00 -26.39 33.89
C ILE A 481 -15.10 -26.50 35.42
N THR A 482 -16.07 -25.83 35.95
CA THR A 482 -16.34 -25.83 37.39
C THR A 482 -17.67 -26.50 37.68
N SER A 483 -17.80 -27.14 38.86
CA SER A 483 -19.06 -27.66 39.32
C SER A 483 -19.88 -26.54 40.01
N PRO A 484 -21.20 -26.54 39.91
CA PRO A 484 -22.04 -25.55 40.60
C PRO A 484 -21.82 -25.59 42.10
N VAL A 485 -21.69 -24.42 42.71
CA VAL A 485 -21.76 -24.23 44.17
C VAL A 485 -23.16 -23.84 44.59
N GLN A 486 -23.52 -24.13 45.82
CA GLN A 486 -24.81 -23.78 46.37
C GLN A 486 -24.73 -22.41 47.06
N ASP A 487 -25.71 -21.54 46.75
CA ASP A 487 -25.95 -20.30 47.47
C ASP A 487 -27.37 -20.33 48.04
N THR A 488 -27.49 -20.14 49.32
CA THR A 488 -28.78 -20.27 50.02
C THR A 488 -29.23 -18.93 50.60
N LEU A 489 -30.28 -18.38 50.04
CA LEU A 489 -31.00 -17.24 50.59
C LEU A 489 -31.99 -17.70 51.68
N THR A 490 -31.80 -17.23 52.89
CA THR A 490 -32.72 -17.48 53.95
C THR A 490 -33.63 -16.28 54.13
N VAL A 491 -34.95 -16.50 54.07
CA VAL A 491 -35.98 -15.46 54.17
C VAL A 491 -37.03 -15.81 55.19
N ASN A 492 -37.30 -14.86 56.07
CA ASN A 492 -38.46 -14.90 56.98
C ASN A 492 -39.43 -13.80 56.55
N THR A 493 -40.64 -14.13 56.21
CA THR A 493 -41.64 -13.16 55.72
C THR A 493 -43.04 -13.53 56.15
N CYS A 494 -43.96 -12.71 55.78
CA CYS A 494 -45.36 -12.89 56.17
C CYS A 494 -46.25 -13.13 54.94
N GLY A 495 -47.12 -14.04 54.93
CA GLY A 495 -48.15 -14.30 53.91
C GLY A 495 -47.59 -15.04 52.67
N SER A 496 -46.73 -14.43 51.89
CA SER A 496 -46.11 -15.09 50.73
C SER A 496 -44.84 -14.39 50.35
N TYR A 497 -43.95 -15.09 49.61
CA TYR A 497 -42.69 -14.59 49.08
C TYR A 497 -42.49 -14.97 47.60
N SER A 498 -42.16 -13.98 46.78
CA SER A 498 -41.88 -14.22 45.37
C SER A 498 -40.40 -14.32 45.16
N TRP A 499 -39.94 -15.41 44.55
CA TRP A 499 -38.55 -15.67 44.24
C TRP A 499 -38.41 -16.35 42.86
N ASN A 500 -37.51 -15.84 42.03
CA ASN A 500 -37.30 -16.34 40.67
C ASN A 500 -38.61 -16.49 39.86
N GLY A 501 -39.53 -15.54 39.96
CA GLY A 501 -40.78 -15.53 39.20
C GLY A 501 -41.90 -16.42 39.74
N ASN A 502 -41.65 -17.18 40.82
CA ASN A 502 -42.64 -18.00 41.50
C ASN A 502 -43.01 -17.41 42.88
N THR A 503 -44.28 -17.53 43.27
CA THR A 503 -44.76 -17.09 44.59
C THR A 503 -44.97 -18.30 45.47
N TYR A 504 -44.36 -18.26 46.65
CA TYR A 504 -44.43 -19.31 47.70
C TYR A 504 -45.21 -18.82 48.92
N SER A 505 -46.18 -19.58 49.29
CA SER A 505 -47.06 -19.29 50.47
C SER A 505 -46.78 -20.21 51.61
N ASN A 506 -45.93 -21.16 51.53
CA ASN A 506 -45.60 -22.11 52.62
C ASN A 506 -44.12 -22.02 52.97
N SER A 507 -43.76 -22.31 54.19
CA SER A 507 -42.38 -22.46 54.64
C SER A 507 -41.72 -23.70 53.96
N GLY A 508 -40.45 -23.61 53.51
CA GLY A 508 -39.78 -24.71 52.88
C GLY A 508 -38.45 -24.32 52.23
N ILE A 509 -37.75 -25.32 51.73
CA ILE A 509 -36.53 -25.11 50.92
C ILE A 509 -36.88 -25.27 49.43
N TYR A 510 -36.64 -24.24 48.63
CA TYR A 510 -36.91 -24.23 47.20
C TYR A 510 -35.62 -24.07 46.41
N VAL A 511 -35.51 -24.75 45.25
CA VAL A 511 -34.34 -24.73 44.39
C VAL A 511 -34.60 -23.79 43.22
N GLY A 512 -33.70 -22.84 43.00
CA GLY A 512 -33.74 -21.87 41.88
C GLY A 512 -32.83 -22.25 40.75
N PRO A 513 -32.66 -21.32 39.74
CA PRO A 513 -31.80 -21.55 38.61
C PRO A 513 -30.34 -21.56 39.00
N THR A 514 -29.54 -22.25 38.20
CA THR A 514 -28.07 -22.16 38.24
C THR A 514 -27.61 -21.06 37.31
N VAL A 515 -26.98 -20.01 37.82
CA VAL A 515 -26.43 -18.89 37.07
C VAL A 515 -24.99 -18.69 37.50
N ASN A 516 -24.07 -18.53 36.54
CA ASN A 516 -22.64 -18.37 36.82
C ASN A 516 -22.05 -19.43 37.77
N CYS A 517 -22.43 -20.68 37.56
CA CYS A 517 -22.02 -21.81 38.42
C CYS A 517 -22.48 -21.73 39.88
N VAL A 518 -23.50 -20.97 40.18
CA VAL A 518 -24.11 -20.90 41.49
C VAL A 518 -25.57 -21.35 41.38
N THR A 519 -25.93 -22.41 42.06
CA THR A 519 -27.31 -22.84 42.18
C THR A 519 -27.91 -22.15 43.39
N SER A 520 -28.92 -21.36 43.17
CA SER A 520 -29.57 -20.63 44.23
C SER A 520 -30.60 -21.52 44.96
N TYR A 521 -30.66 -21.42 46.28
CA TYR A 521 -31.66 -22.07 47.13
C TYR A 521 -32.38 -20.99 47.97
N LEU A 522 -33.65 -21.17 48.18
CA LEU A 522 -34.43 -20.35 49.10
C LEU A 522 -34.86 -21.18 50.30
N ASN A 523 -34.43 -20.82 51.49
CA ASN A 523 -34.91 -21.33 52.73
C ASN A 523 -35.90 -20.32 53.30
N LEU A 524 -37.23 -20.64 53.21
CA LEU A 524 -38.30 -19.69 53.42
C LEU A 524 -39.09 -20.04 54.68
N THR A 525 -39.33 -19.08 55.58
CA THR A 525 -40.23 -19.17 56.72
C THR A 525 -41.35 -18.15 56.56
N ILE A 526 -42.62 -18.58 56.58
CA ILE A 526 -43.82 -17.74 56.47
C ILE A 526 -44.52 -17.63 57.85
N SER A 527 -44.77 -16.41 58.29
CA SER A 527 -45.49 -16.08 59.52
C SER A 527 -46.91 -15.49 59.24
N PRO A 528 -47.93 -15.70 60.07
CA PRO A 528 -49.25 -15.12 59.87
C PRO A 528 -49.27 -13.60 60.09
N ILE A 529 -50.19 -12.89 59.42
CA ILE A 529 -50.33 -11.41 59.42
C ILE A 529 -51.41 -10.99 60.45
N THR A 530 -51.14 -9.93 61.25
CA THR A 530 -52.09 -9.26 62.18
C THR A 530 -52.49 -7.87 61.67
N VAL A 531 -53.67 -7.33 62.02
CA VAL A 531 -54.24 -6.07 61.50
C VAL A 531 -54.45 -5.04 62.60
N HIS A 532 -54.01 -3.76 62.41
CA HIS A 532 -54.31 -2.59 63.30
C HIS A 532 -55.03 -1.48 62.49
N ASN A 533 -55.93 -0.70 63.08
CA ASN A 533 -56.74 0.33 62.44
C ASN A 533 -56.41 1.75 62.96
N LEU A 534 -56.34 2.75 62.07
CA LEU A 534 -56.07 4.18 62.27
C LEU A 534 -57.08 5.05 61.47
N SER A 535 -57.60 6.20 62.08
CA SER A 535 -58.46 7.14 61.37
C SER A 535 -57.91 8.55 61.39
N VAL A 536 -57.87 9.26 60.14
CA VAL A 536 -57.26 10.59 59.93
C VAL A 536 -58.12 11.46 59.02
N THR A 537 -58.11 12.81 59.22
CA THR A 537 -58.66 13.82 58.28
C THR A 537 -57.61 14.87 57.88
N GLU A 538 -57.39 15.09 56.59
CA GLU A 538 -56.35 15.98 56.04
C GLU A 538 -56.74 16.72 54.75
N CYS A 539 -55.96 17.70 54.35
CA CYS A 539 -56.20 18.62 53.24
C CYS A 539 -55.48 18.18 51.97
N GLY A 540 -56.18 18.00 50.85
CA GLY A 540 -55.68 17.64 49.57
C GLY A 540 -55.08 16.27 49.49
N SER A 541 -54.19 15.93 50.39
CA SER A 541 -53.56 14.62 50.46
C SER A 541 -53.00 14.32 51.85
N TYR A 542 -52.95 13.09 52.17
CA TYR A 542 -52.35 12.58 53.46
C TYR A 542 -51.36 11.49 53.13
N THR A 543 -50.13 11.64 53.61
CA THR A 543 -49.11 10.62 53.42
C THR A 543 -49.05 9.69 54.61
N TRP A 544 -49.34 8.43 54.36
CA TRP A 544 -49.33 7.38 55.38
C TRP A 544 -48.46 6.22 54.85
N ASN A 545 -47.55 5.79 55.66
CA ASN A 545 -46.56 4.77 55.25
C ASN A 545 -45.85 5.03 53.91
N GLY A 546 -45.46 6.32 53.64
CA GLY A 546 -44.79 6.71 52.46
C GLY A 546 -45.65 6.83 51.18
N THR A 547 -46.96 6.54 51.28
CA THR A 547 -47.87 6.70 50.13
C THR A 547 -48.82 7.88 50.44
N THR A 548 -48.96 8.73 49.41
CA THR A 548 -49.85 9.90 49.51
C THR A 548 -51.27 9.55 48.98
N TYR A 549 -52.26 9.75 49.75
CA TYR A 549 -53.68 9.53 49.42
C TYR A 549 -54.36 10.87 49.16
N THR A 550 -55.05 10.99 48.03
CA THR A 550 -55.76 12.22 47.62
C THR A 550 -57.28 12.11 47.66
N SER A 551 -57.79 11.01 48.10
CA SER A 551 -59.23 10.77 48.28
C SER A 551 -59.52 10.13 49.65
N SER A 552 -60.73 10.39 50.17
CA SER A 552 -61.24 9.73 51.35
C SER A 552 -61.47 8.25 51.08
N GLY A 553 -61.15 7.41 52.01
CA GLY A 553 -61.35 5.95 51.88
C GLY A 553 -60.58 5.16 52.90
N ILE A 554 -60.79 3.85 52.88
CA ILE A 554 -60.07 2.91 53.73
C ILE A 554 -58.85 2.37 52.98
N TYR A 555 -57.71 2.60 53.56
CA TYR A 555 -56.39 2.18 52.94
C TYR A 555 -55.68 1.21 53.86
N THR A 556 -55.01 0.23 53.26
CA THR A 556 -54.29 -0.78 54.01
C THR A 556 -52.79 -0.64 53.78
N SER A 557 -51.98 -0.62 54.80
CA SER A 557 -50.55 -0.54 54.75
C SER A 557 -49.94 -1.83 54.19
N PRO A 558 -48.75 -1.74 53.58
CA PRO A 558 -47.95 -2.94 53.39
C PRO A 558 -47.72 -3.66 54.71
N VAL A 559 -47.61 -4.94 54.64
CA VAL A 559 -47.31 -5.75 55.82
C VAL A 559 -45.88 -5.51 56.27
N VAL A 560 -45.70 -5.02 57.51
CA VAL A 560 -44.36 -4.83 58.10
C VAL A 560 -44.32 -5.63 59.41
N ASN A 561 -43.32 -6.45 59.59
CA ASN A 561 -43.16 -7.35 60.72
C ASN A 561 -44.45 -8.18 61.04
N CYS A 562 -45.10 -8.65 59.96
CA CYS A 562 -46.35 -9.40 60.00
C CYS A 562 -47.54 -8.62 60.58
N VAL A 563 -47.47 -7.32 60.56
CA VAL A 563 -48.54 -6.43 60.93
C VAL A 563 -48.95 -5.60 59.73
N THR A 564 -50.23 -5.51 59.44
CA THR A 564 -50.78 -4.54 58.49
C THR A 564 -51.64 -3.53 59.27
N GLU A 565 -51.57 -2.30 58.89
CA GLU A 565 -52.40 -1.22 59.44
C GLU A 565 -53.46 -0.83 58.40
N THR A 566 -54.64 -0.48 58.88
CA THR A 566 -55.71 0.03 58.03
C THR A 566 -55.99 1.49 58.43
N LEU A 567 -55.91 2.39 57.43
CA LEU A 567 -56.18 3.82 57.57
C LEU A 567 -57.59 4.13 57.04
N ASP A 568 -58.48 4.68 57.92
CA ASP A 568 -59.74 5.30 57.53
C ASP A 568 -59.48 6.81 57.31
N LEU A 569 -59.43 7.27 56.09
CA LEU A 569 -58.97 8.62 55.74
C LEU A 569 -60.07 9.48 55.13
N THR A 570 -60.18 10.74 55.63
CA THR A 570 -61.03 11.77 55.02
C THR A 570 -60.18 12.87 54.45
N ILE A 571 -60.24 13.14 53.08
CA ILE A 571 -59.52 14.16 52.38
C ILE A 571 -60.41 15.32 51.95
N THR A 572 -59.96 16.56 52.26
CA THR A 572 -60.57 17.78 51.76
C THR A 572 -59.92 18.21 50.48
N PRO A 573 -60.64 18.51 49.38
CA PRO A 573 -59.98 18.88 48.09
C PRO A 573 -59.08 20.10 48.21
N SER A 574 -57.89 20.01 47.55
CA SER A 574 -56.97 21.15 47.39
C SER A 574 -57.13 21.82 46.04
N THR A 575 -56.85 23.10 45.94
CA THR A 575 -56.79 23.86 44.65
C THR A 575 -55.40 24.27 44.31
N ASN A 576 -55.13 24.51 43.01
CA ASN A 576 -53.86 24.86 42.50
C ASN A 576 -53.79 26.29 41.95
N ASP A 577 -52.68 26.99 42.17
CA ASP A 577 -52.32 28.25 41.53
C ASP A 577 -51.02 28.06 40.74
N THR A 578 -51.00 28.46 39.44
CA THR A 578 -49.87 28.15 38.52
C THR A 578 -49.21 29.40 37.95
N THR A 579 -47.91 29.53 38.15
CA THR A 579 -47.04 30.55 37.49
C THR A 579 -46.36 29.95 36.27
N ILE A 580 -46.43 30.60 35.07
CA ILE A 580 -45.77 30.16 33.82
C ILE A 580 -44.52 30.97 33.60
N ALA A 581 -43.39 30.33 33.30
CA ALA A 581 -42.09 30.94 32.97
C ALA A 581 -41.30 30.20 31.90
N SER A 582 -40.42 30.91 31.18
CA SER A 582 -39.48 30.29 30.23
C SER A 582 -38.10 30.91 30.36
N ALA A 583 -37.06 30.10 30.25
CA ALA A 583 -35.65 30.52 30.35
C ALA A 583 -34.69 29.63 29.58
N CYS A 584 -33.50 30.16 29.31
CA CYS A 584 -32.41 29.42 28.69
C CYS A 584 -31.55 28.74 29.77
N GLY A 585 -31.38 27.45 29.67
CA GLY A 585 -30.52 26.67 30.56
C GLY A 585 -31.04 26.45 31.98
N SER A 586 -31.46 27.52 32.69
CA SER A 586 -31.97 27.38 34.04
C SER A 586 -32.86 28.53 34.48
N TYR A 587 -33.74 28.29 35.48
CA TYR A 587 -34.64 29.28 36.08
C TYR A 587 -34.72 29.11 37.61
N LEU A 588 -34.57 30.22 38.33
CA LEU A 588 -34.64 30.21 39.79
C LEU A 588 -36.05 30.58 40.28
N TRP A 589 -36.70 29.65 41.03
CA TRP A 589 -38.01 29.86 41.61
C TRP A 589 -38.05 29.28 43.03
N ASN A 590 -38.61 30.03 43.93
CA ASN A 590 -38.71 29.68 45.38
C ASN A 590 -37.40 29.18 45.99
N GLY A 591 -36.24 29.79 45.57
CA GLY A 591 -34.92 29.42 46.04
C GLY A 591 -34.29 28.17 45.43
N THR A 592 -34.98 27.50 44.47
CA THR A 592 -34.47 26.33 43.73
C THR A 592 -34.21 26.68 42.28
N ASN A 593 -33.06 26.27 41.76
CA ASN A 593 -32.70 26.48 40.37
C ASN A 593 -33.09 25.26 39.52
N TYR A 594 -33.97 25.46 38.53
CA TYR A 594 -34.51 24.40 37.67
C TYR A 594 -33.80 24.46 36.31
N THR A 595 -33.34 23.32 35.82
CA THR A 595 -32.56 23.17 34.60
C THR A 595 -33.25 22.38 33.48
N SER A 596 -34.48 22.00 33.71
CA SER A 596 -35.32 21.28 32.75
C SER A 596 -36.72 21.87 32.70
N SER A 597 -37.39 21.71 31.56
CA SER A 597 -38.81 22.08 31.39
C SER A 597 -39.67 21.14 32.21
N GLY A 598 -40.72 21.66 32.76
CA GLY A 598 -41.63 20.87 33.59
C GLY A 598 -42.54 21.71 34.48
N ILE A 599 -43.49 21.08 35.08
CA ILE A 599 -44.37 21.68 36.08
C ILE A 599 -43.83 21.32 37.48
N TYR A 600 -43.46 22.33 38.26
CA TYR A 600 -42.82 22.16 39.55
C TYR A 600 -43.78 22.66 40.67
N PRO A 601 -43.99 21.85 41.68
CA PRO A 601 -44.83 22.23 42.78
C PRO A 601 -44.06 23.15 43.77
N GLY A 602 -44.75 24.16 44.27
CA GLY A 602 -44.35 25.02 45.35
C GLY A 602 -45.00 24.73 46.65
N PRO A 603 -44.94 25.66 47.66
CA PRO A 603 -45.54 25.42 48.95
C PRO A 603 -47.07 25.39 48.88
N THR A 604 -47.64 24.57 49.68
CA THR A 604 -49.12 24.50 49.91
C THR A 604 -49.48 25.25 51.16
N SER A 605 -50.48 26.15 51.09
CA SER A 605 -51.02 26.88 52.25
C SER A 605 -52.52 26.93 52.09
N ASN A 606 -53.23 26.62 53.18
CA ASN A 606 -54.71 26.58 53.27
C ASN A 606 -55.36 25.79 52.12
N CYS A 607 -54.86 24.62 51.84
CA CYS A 607 -55.29 23.71 50.76
C CYS A 607 -55.19 24.30 49.37
N VAL A 608 -54.28 25.33 49.09
CA VAL A 608 -53.94 25.87 47.82
C VAL A 608 -52.46 25.58 47.54
N THR A 609 -52.13 24.83 46.52
CA THR A 609 -50.77 24.53 46.13
C THR A 609 -50.35 25.43 44.94
N SER A 610 -49.21 26.12 45.06
CA SER A 610 -48.64 26.86 43.96
C SER A 610 -47.83 25.95 43.03
N TYR A 611 -47.88 26.23 41.72
CA TYR A 611 -47.11 25.50 40.71
C TYR A 611 -46.31 26.50 39.81
N LEU A 612 -45.18 26.04 39.31
CA LEU A 612 -44.45 26.67 38.24
C LEU A 612 -44.51 25.80 36.99
N ASP A 613 -45.08 26.31 35.91
CA ASP A 613 -45.01 25.69 34.60
C ASP A 613 -43.81 26.34 33.85
N LEU A 614 -42.72 25.60 33.74
CA LEU A 614 -41.43 26.10 33.25
C LEU A 614 -41.04 25.45 31.92
N THR A 615 -40.70 26.28 30.99
CA THR A 615 -40.06 25.84 29.73
C THR A 615 -38.60 26.21 29.75
N ILE A 616 -37.69 25.25 29.72
CA ILE A 616 -36.25 25.43 29.53
C ILE A 616 -35.88 25.04 28.12
N THR A 617 -35.27 25.95 27.41
CA THR A 617 -34.70 25.70 26.10
C THR A 617 -33.21 25.38 26.26
N THR A 618 -32.79 24.27 25.71
CA THR A 618 -31.37 23.90 25.70
C THR A 618 -30.55 24.87 24.85
N ASN A 619 -29.37 25.22 25.34
CA ASN A 619 -28.43 26.00 24.57
C ASN A 619 -27.93 25.14 23.38
N THR A 620 -27.99 25.69 22.20
CA THR A 620 -27.48 25.08 20.99
C THR A 620 -26.28 25.89 20.48
N ASN A 621 -25.40 25.23 19.76
CA ASN A 621 -24.28 25.88 19.12
C ASN A 621 -24.50 25.87 17.61
N ASP A 622 -24.28 27.01 16.97
CA ASP A 622 -24.21 27.13 15.54
C ASP A 622 -22.77 27.47 15.15
N THR A 623 -22.20 26.69 14.24
CA THR A 623 -20.79 26.83 13.90
C THR A 623 -20.61 27.14 12.42
N LEU A 624 -20.09 28.31 12.15
CA LEU A 624 -19.63 28.72 10.83
C LEU A 624 -18.20 28.28 10.61
N THR A 625 -17.95 27.45 9.60
CA THR A 625 -16.60 27.02 9.21
C THR A 625 -16.10 27.84 8.04
N VAL A 626 -14.94 28.47 8.18
CA VAL A 626 -14.35 29.36 7.18
C VAL A 626 -12.89 29.03 6.97
N GLN A 627 -12.46 28.99 5.71
CA GLN A 627 -11.06 29.06 5.31
C GLN A 627 -10.76 30.41 4.68
N SER A 628 -9.71 31.08 5.13
CA SER A 628 -9.26 32.37 4.61
C SER A 628 -7.76 32.36 4.30
N CYS A 629 -7.38 33.15 3.34
CA CYS A 629 -5.97 33.33 2.95
C CYS A 629 -5.32 34.55 3.70
N SER A 630 -6.10 35.28 4.45
CA SER A 630 -5.69 36.42 5.26
C SER A 630 -6.63 36.52 6.44
N ASP A 631 -6.50 37.61 7.18
CA ASP A 631 -7.38 37.97 8.28
C ASP A 631 -8.86 37.85 7.90
N TYR A 632 -9.66 37.37 8.80
CA TYR A 632 -11.08 37.20 8.61
C TYR A 632 -11.90 38.03 9.63
N VAL A 633 -12.86 38.79 9.16
CA VAL A 633 -13.71 39.59 10.04
C VAL A 633 -15.02 38.87 10.30
N TRP A 634 -15.35 38.66 11.59
CA TRP A 634 -16.60 38.03 12.01
C TRP A 634 -17.12 38.73 13.27
N ASN A 635 -18.42 39.00 13.28
CA ASN A 635 -19.08 39.71 14.39
C ASN A 635 -18.37 40.99 14.80
N GLY A 636 -17.80 41.72 13.83
CA GLY A 636 -17.09 42.98 14.04
C GLY A 636 -15.66 42.88 14.59
N ASN A 637 -15.16 41.67 14.83
CA ASN A 637 -13.78 41.41 15.24
C ASN A 637 -12.97 40.80 14.10
N THR A 638 -11.70 41.19 14.00
CA THR A 638 -10.75 40.67 13.05
C THR A 638 -9.94 39.53 13.67
N TYR A 639 -9.92 38.39 13.05
CA TYR A 639 -9.19 37.20 13.48
C TYR A 639 -8.03 36.96 12.53
N THR A 640 -6.84 36.86 13.08
CA THR A 640 -5.56 36.75 12.36
C THR A 640 -4.93 35.35 12.50
N THR A 641 -5.54 34.46 13.25
CA THR A 641 -5.03 33.12 13.50
C THR A 641 -6.15 32.07 13.32
N SER A 642 -5.76 30.85 12.97
CA SER A 642 -6.68 29.72 12.95
C SER A 642 -7.14 29.38 14.36
N GLY A 643 -8.41 29.08 14.51
CA GLY A 643 -8.96 28.75 15.82
C GLY A 643 -10.48 28.62 15.80
N VAL A 644 -11.02 28.28 16.94
CA VAL A 644 -12.46 28.31 17.19
C VAL A 644 -12.76 29.51 18.09
N TYR A 645 -13.61 30.39 17.61
CA TYR A 645 -13.97 31.63 18.30
C TYR A 645 -15.47 31.60 18.62
N GLN A 646 -15.79 32.04 19.82
CA GLN A 646 -17.16 32.07 20.28
C GLN A 646 -17.75 33.47 20.01
N GLY A 647 -18.92 33.53 19.41
CA GLY A 647 -19.70 34.72 19.15
C GLY A 647 -20.80 34.98 20.18
N ASN A 648 -21.82 35.70 19.78
CA ASN A 648 -22.94 36.07 20.62
C ASN A 648 -23.90 34.89 20.86
N THR A 649 -24.55 34.90 22.01
CA THR A 649 -25.64 33.96 22.29
C THR A 649 -26.98 34.71 22.17
N THR A 650 -27.82 34.27 21.24
CA THR A 650 -29.14 34.89 20.99
C THR A 650 -30.18 33.74 20.94
N ASN A 651 -31.31 33.91 21.64
CA ASN A 651 -32.36 32.90 21.67
C ASN A 651 -31.87 31.46 21.99
N CYS A 652 -30.99 31.35 22.98
CA CYS A 652 -30.38 30.11 23.44
C CYS A 652 -29.45 29.43 22.38
N THR A 653 -29.06 30.10 21.34
CA THR A 653 -28.05 29.62 20.38
C THR A 653 -26.79 30.46 20.49
N THR A 654 -25.66 29.78 20.73
CA THR A 654 -24.33 30.39 20.74
C THR A 654 -23.66 30.14 19.40
N GLU A 655 -23.22 31.21 18.77
CA GLU A 655 -22.49 31.13 17.50
C GLU A 655 -21.02 30.83 17.75
N PHE A 656 -20.44 30.00 16.87
CA PHE A 656 -19.00 29.73 16.82
C PHE A 656 -18.47 29.93 15.40
N LEU A 657 -17.30 30.45 15.30
CA LEU A 657 -16.53 30.50 14.06
C LEU A 657 -15.37 29.51 14.17
N GLN A 658 -15.36 28.51 13.32
CA GLN A 658 -14.18 27.66 13.10
C GLN A 658 -13.40 28.22 11.91
N LEU A 659 -12.33 28.92 12.19
CA LEU A 659 -11.52 29.62 11.19
C LEU A 659 -10.21 28.87 10.94
N THR A 660 -9.88 28.68 9.68
CA THR A 660 -8.57 28.21 9.24
C THR A 660 -7.93 29.30 8.38
N ILE A 661 -6.85 29.88 8.84
CA ILE A 661 -6.01 30.81 8.07
C ILE A 661 -4.88 30.02 7.42
N GLN A 662 -4.82 30.10 6.10
CA GLN A 662 -3.82 29.42 5.31
C GLN A 662 -2.73 30.44 4.91
N ASN A 663 -1.59 30.34 5.56
CA ASN A 663 -0.47 31.23 5.31
C ASN A 663 0.50 30.58 4.31
N ILE A 664 0.64 31.18 3.15
CA ILE A 664 1.55 30.68 2.11
C ILE A 664 2.84 31.53 2.19
N ASP A 665 3.97 30.85 2.35
CA ASP A 665 5.28 31.49 2.24
C ASP A 665 5.56 31.83 0.77
N ALA A 666 5.46 33.10 0.43
CA ALA A 666 5.74 33.60 -0.91
C ALA A 666 7.20 34.07 -1.07
N SER A 667 8.08 33.78 -0.11
CA SER A 667 9.48 34.12 -0.25
C SER A 667 10.18 33.31 -1.33
N THR A 668 11.18 33.94 -1.94
CA THR A 668 11.99 33.29 -2.97
C THR A 668 13.46 33.34 -2.60
N SER A 669 14.23 32.38 -3.03
CA SER A 669 15.69 32.37 -2.92
C SER A 669 16.34 32.33 -4.30
N VAL A 670 17.54 32.84 -4.40
CA VAL A 670 18.30 32.96 -5.64
C VAL A 670 19.60 32.17 -5.52
N SER A 671 19.87 31.35 -6.50
CA SER A 671 21.17 30.67 -6.64
C SER A 671 21.64 30.75 -8.09
N GLY A 672 22.57 31.68 -8.34
CA GLY A 672 22.99 32.02 -9.71
C GLY A 672 21.82 32.58 -10.51
N MET A 673 21.49 31.98 -11.62
CA MET A 673 20.39 32.38 -12.51
C MET A 673 19.07 31.67 -12.20
N THR A 674 19.03 30.87 -11.16
CA THR A 674 17.83 30.12 -10.78
C THR A 674 17.19 30.69 -9.53
N LEU A 675 15.94 31.02 -9.66
CA LEU A 675 15.03 31.40 -8.58
C LEU A 675 14.30 30.18 -8.06
N SER A 676 14.09 30.08 -6.77
CA SER A 676 13.26 29.05 -6.18
C SER A 676 12.24 29.63 -5.22
N ALA A 677 11.02 29.12 -5.25
CA ALA A 677 10.01 29.42 -4.26
C ALA A 677 10.27 28.58 -3.00
N ASN A 678 10.29 29.24 -1.83
CA ASN A 678 10.70 28.59 -0.58
C ASN A 678 9.60 27.79 0.11
N THR A 679 8.35 27.88 -0.36
CA THR A 679 7.25 27.11 0.22
C THR A 679 7.48 25.60 0.04
N THR A 680 7.22 24.84 1.12
CA THR A 680 7.36 23.37 1.14
C THR A 680 6.02 22.66 1.26
N ILE A 681 4.90 23.39 1.10
CA ILE A 681 3.55 22.85 1.31
C ILE A 681 3.16 21.94 0.14
N GLN A 682 2.75 20.70 0.43
CA GLN A 682 2.34 19.74 -0.57
C GLN A 682 1.04 20.16 -1.29
N GLY A 683 0.99 20.02 -2.61
CA GLY A 683 -0.16 20.39 -3.42
C GLY A 683 -0.17 21.85 -3.88
N THR A 684 0.93 22.57 -3.69
CA THR A 684 1.12 23.94 -4.18
C THR A 684 1.45 23.92 -5.68
N THR A 685 0.86 24.84 -6.43
CA THR A 685 1.21 25.11 -7.82
C THR A 685 1.90 26.46 -7.96
N TYR A 686 2.76 26.57 -8.97
CA TYR A 686 3.59 27.74 -9.21
C TYR A 686 3.35 28.27 -10.62
N GLN A 687 3.47 29.57 -10.80
CA GLN A 687 3.56 30.22 -12.08
C GLN A 687 4.54 31.40 -11.96
N TRP A 688 5.70 31.30 -12.58
CA TRP A 688 6.64 32.41 -12.63
C TRP A 688 6.18 33.47 -13.62
N VAL A 689 6.40 34.71 -13.27
CA VAL A 689 5.95 35.87 -14.02
C VAL A 689 7.09 36.86 -14.21
N ASP A 690 7.06 37.56 -15.32
CA ASP A 690 7.98 38.66 -15.62
C ASP A 690 7.39 39.98 -15.07
N CYS A 691 8.06 40.51 -14.07
CA CYS A 691 7.62 41.75 -13.42
C CYS A 691 7.80 42.99 -14.34
N ASP A 692 8.75 42.94 -15.25
CA ASP A 692 9.01 44.04 -16.19
C ASP A 692 7.93 44.05 -17.31
N ALA A 693 7.26 42.96 -17.53
CA ALA A 693 6.15 42.81 -18.46
C ALA A 693 4.78 42.83 -17.73
N ASN A 694 4.65 43.60 -16.67
CA ASN A 694 3.40 43.72 -15.88
C ASN A 694 2.90 42.39 -15.30
N ASN A 695 3.80 41.61 -14.75
CA ASN A 695 3.57 40.26 -14.20
C ASN A 695 3.00 39.26 -15.20
N ALA A 696 3.38 39.38 -16.47
CA ALA A 696 2.96 38.42 -17.49
C ALA A 696 3.50 37.02 -17.17
N PRO A 697 2.64 35.99 -17.24
CA PRO A 697 3.08 34.61 -17.00
C PRO A 697 4.14 34.18 -18.00
N ILE A 698 5.23 33.63 -17.51
CA ILE A 698 6.30 33.07 -18.34
C ILE A 698 5.84 31.69 -18.81
N PRO A 699 5.67 31.45 -20.13
CA PRO A 699 5.15 30.19 -20.63
C PRO A 699 6.02 28.99 -20.21
N GLY A 700 5.40 27.99 -19.61
CA GLY A 700 6.07 26.76 -19.19
C GLY A 700 6.83 26.85 -17.86
N ALA A 701 6.94 28.02 -17.24
CA ALA A 701 7.59 28.20 -15.94
C ALA A 701 6.65 27.95 -14.78
N VAL A 702 6.27 26.68 -14.60
CA VAL A 702 5.25 26.24 -13.61
C VAL A 702 5.84 25.36 -12.49
N ASN A 703 7.15 25.25 -12.43
CA ASN A 703 7.82 24.46 -11.38
C ASN A 703 8.23 25.35 -10.21
N GLN A 704 8.55 24.73 -9.08
CA GLN A 704 9.06 25.42 -7.90
C GLN A 704 10.34 26.24 -8.19
N PHE A 705 11.09 25.84 -9.21
CA PHE A 705 12.34 26.47 -9.64
C PHE A 705 12.16 27.07 -11.03
N PHE A 706 12.74 28.24 -11.25
CA PHE A 706 12.77 28.92 -12.53
C PHE A 706 14.18 29.44 -12.80
N THR A 707 14.76 29.10 -13.94
CA THR A 707 16.05 29.61 -14.39
C THR A 707 15.81 30.63 -15.49
N ALA A 708 16.16 31.85 -15.23
CA ALA A 708 16.00 32.93 -16.18
C ALA A 708 17.04 32.84 -17.31
N THR A 709 16.60 33.19 -18.50
CA THR A 709 17.45 33.25 -19.71
C THR A 709 17.89 34.66 -20.04
N ASP A 710 17.24 35.65 -19.46
CA ASP A 710 17.48 37.07 -19.70
C ASP A 710 17.56 37.82 -18.39
N ASN A 711 18.25 38.98 -18.38
CA ASN A 711 18.20 39.86 -17.25
C ASN A 711 16.80 40.47 -17.10
N GLY A 712 16.29 40.53 -15.88
CA GLY A 712 14.95 41.01 -15.63
C GLY A 712 14.54 40.89 -14.17
N ASN A 713 13.33 41.31 -13.90
CA ASN A 713 12.69 41.18 -12.59
C ASN A 713 11.64 40.04 -12.66
N TYR A 714 11.75 39.08 -11.78
CA TYR A 714 10.89 37.89 -11.80
C TYR A 714 10.23 37.68 -10.45
N ALA A 715 8.99 37.25 -10.47
CA ALA A 715 8.27 36.82 -9.28
C ALA A 715 7.58 35.48 -9.54
N VAL A 716 7.08 34.86 -8.50
CA VAL A 716 6.29 33.64 -8.59
C VAL A 716 4.93 33.84 -7.96
N ILE A 717 3.89 33.44 -8.67
CA ILE A 717 2.55 33.28 -8.14
C ILE A 717 2.45 31.84 -7.60
N ILE A 718 2.10 31.75 -6.34
CA ILE A 718 1.99 30.48 -5.61
C ILE A 718 0.53 30.27 -5.26
N THR A 719 -0.06 29.20 -5.74
CA THR A 719 -1.47 28.88 -5.51
C THR A 719 -1.60 27.59 -4.72
N GLN A 720 -2.40 27.60 -3.66
CA GLN A 720 -2.75 26.42 -2.90
C GLN A 720 -4.22 26.43 -2.51
N GLY A 721 -4.99 25.48 -3.06
CA GLY A 721 -6.44 25.48 -2.93
C GLY A 721 -7.04 26.76 -3.55
N ASN A 722 -7.76 27.54 -2.77
CA ASN A 722 -8.32 28.82 -3.20
C ASN A 722 -7.44 30.03 -2.82
N CYS A 723 -6.26 29.79 -2.27
CA CYS A 723 -5.34 30.84 -1.86
C CYS A 723 -4.25 31.06 -2.90
N GLU A 724 -4.07 32.30 -3.30
CA GLU A 724 -3.05 32.71 -4.25
C GLU A 724 -2.24 33.87 -3.67
N VAL A 725 -0.92 33.78 -3.71
CA VAL A 725 0.01 34.81 -3.24
C VAL A 725 1.15 34.93 -4.25
N MET A 726 1.52 36.17 -4.55
CA MET A 726 2.66 36.46 -5.41
C MET A 726 3.85 36.87 -4.56
N SER A 727 5.05 36.42 -4.90
CA SER A 727 6.31 36.84 -4.28
C SER A 727 6.63 38.30 -4.62
N ALA A 728 7.52 38.90 -3.85
CA ALA A 728 8.19 40.11 -4.31
C ALA A 728 8.99 39.83 -5.61
N CYS A 729 9.10 40.83 -6.48
CA CYS A 729 9.95 40.74 -7.66
C CYS A 729 11.42 40.72 -7.26
N VAL A 730 12.15 39.78 -7.85
CA VAL A 730 13.59 39.60 -7.64
C VAL A 730 14.33 39.94 -8.92
N THR A 731 15.28 40.82 -8.83
CA THR A 731 16.09 41.28 -9.95
C THR A 731 17.24 40.29 -10.22
N LEU A 732 17.36 39.81 -11.44
CA LEU A 732 18.51 39.09 -11.94
C LEU A 732 19.24 39.96 -12.99
N SER A 733 20.47 40.32 -12.71
CA SER A 733 21.24 41.27 -13.54
C SER A 733 22.45 40.63 -14.29
N ASP A 734 22.70 39.33 -14.05
CA ASP A 734 23.84 38.63 -14.62
C ASP A 734 23.44 37.40 -15.45
N VAL A 735 22.26 37.45 -16.08
CA VAL A 735 21.83 36.45 -17.05
C VAL A 735 22.57 36.69 -18.38
N GLY A 736 23.74 36.26 -18.41
CA GLY A 736 24.66 36.30 -19.60
C GLY A 736 25.80 35.39 -19.29
N ILE A 737 26.40 34.86 -20.33
CA ILE A 737 27.54 33.94 -20.26
C ILE A 737 28.55 34.57 -19.28
N LEU A 738 28.68 33.98 -18.11
CA LEU A 738 29.84 34.18 -17.27
C LEU A 738 31.04 33.73 -18.12
N GLU A 739 31.69 34.68 -18.73
CA GLU A 739 33.11 34.44 -19.10
C GLU A 739 33.79 34.09 -17.77
N ASN A 740 34.19 32.84 -17.69
CA ASN A 740 34.95 32.25 -16.63
C ASN A 740 36.17 33.13 -16.36
N SER A 741 36.11 34.04 -15.39
CA SER A 741 37.31 34.48 -14.72
C SER A 741 37.75 33.30 -13.85
N SER A 742 38.50 32.38 -14.49
CA SER A 742 39.20 31.35 -13.77
C SER A 742 40.13 32.01 -12.78
N ALA A 743 39.76 32.03 -11.52
CA ALA A 743 40.79 32.09 -10.50
C ALA A 743 41.64 30.86 -10.73
N ASP A 744 42.87 31.07 -11.23
CA ASP A 744 43.81 30.00 -11.57
C ASP A 744 44.25 29.27 -10.32
N ILE A 745 43.49 28.26 -9.94
CA ILE A 745 43.91 27.32 -8.89
C ILE A 745 44.67 26.20 -9.62
N SER A 746 45.91 25.99 -9.22
CA SER A 746 46.73 24.94 -9.79
C SER A 746 47.46 24.14 -8.72
N VAL A 747 47.69 22.87 -9.02
CA VAL A 747 48.43 21.95 -8.14
C VAL A 747 49.57 21.36 -8.98
N TYR A 748 50.80 21.63 -8.56
CA TYR A 748 51.97 21.17 -9.28
C TYR A 748 53.15 20.82 -8.33
N PRO A 749 54.09 19.98 -8.77
CA PRO A 749 53.97 19.10 -9.94
C PRO A 749 52.81 18.10 -9.76
N ASN A 750 52.18 17.77 -10.87
CA ASN A 750 51.07 16.78 -10.89
C ASN A 750 51.15 16.01 -12.21
N PRO A 751 51.56 14.75 -12.25
CA PRO A 751 51.85 13.85 -11.09
C PRO A 751 53.05 14.22 -10.23
N SER A 752 53.04 13.78 -8.97
CA SER A 752 54.12 14.00 -8.00
C SER A 752 54.39 12.77 -7.12
N SER A 753 55.64 12.59 -6.67
CA SER A 753 56.03 11.53 -5.73
C SER A 753 56.09 12.00 -4.28
N ASP A 754 56.51 13.23 -4.00
CA ASP A 754 56.89 13.61 -2.63
C ASP A 754 56.18 14.89 -2.13
N GLN A 755 56.17 15.92 -2.94
CA GLN A 755 55.63 17.23 -2.54
C GLN A 755 54.82 17.86 -3.67
N ILE A 756 53.81 18.59 -3.33
CA ILE A 756 53.01 19.40 -4.24
C ILE A 756 52.94 20.82 -3.76
N THR A 757 52.75 21.76 -4.64
CA THR A 757 52.41 23.14 -4.33
C THR A 757 51.00 23.42 -4.82
N ILE A 758 50.14 23.85 -3.94
CA ILE A 758 48.84 24.43 -4.29
C ILE A 758 49.04 25.93 -4.48
N GLN A 759 48.85 26.43 -5.70
CA GLN A 759 48.78 27.84 -5.99
C GLN A 759 47.31 28.23 -6.19
N ALA A 760 46.85 29.18 -5.39
CA ALA A 760 45.43 29.53 -5.38
C ALA A 760 45.26 31.02 -5.01
N GLU A 761 45.26 31.86 -6.04
CA GLU A 761 45.13 33.31 -5.88
C GLU A 761 43.71 33.69 -5.39
N GLY A 762 43.60 34.46 -4.33
CA GLY A 762 42.33 34.85 -3.71
C GLY A 762 41.73 33.82 -2.72
N PHE A 763 42.42 32.71 -2.46
CA PHE A 763 41.99 31.69 -1.48
C PHE A 763 42.92 31.55 -0.27
N GLU A 764 43.76 32.50 -0.02
CA GLU A 764 44.70 32.52 1.10
C GLU A 764 43.95 32.40 2.42
N GLY A 765 44.41 31.51 3.30
CA GLY A 765 43.77 31.22 4.59
C GLY A 765 42.55 30.31 4.54
N ARG A 766 42.09 29.92 3.34
CA ARG A 766 41.01 28.93 3.18
C ARG A 766 41.51 27.54 3.52
N THR A 767 40.59 26.65 3.88
CA THR A 767 40.92 25.27 4.14
C THR A 767 40.96 24.48 2.83
N PHE A 768 41.93 23.58 2.70
CA PHE A 768 41.93 22.55 1.68
C PHE A 768 41.74 21.17 2.31
N SER A 769 41.21 20.24 1.58
CA SER A 769 41.00 18.84 1.96
C SER A 769 41.38 17.93 0.81
N ILE A 770 42.12 16.86 1.06
CA ILE A 770 42.49 15.86 0.06
C ILE A 770 41.83 14.54 0.41
N TYR A 771 41.16 13.96 -0.57
CA TYR A 771 40.43 12.69 -0.45
C TYR A 771 41.03 11.62 -1.37
N ASP A 772 40.99 10.39 -0.94
CA ASP A 772 41.36 9.25 -1.78
C ASP A 772 40.22 8.85 -2.74
N GLN A 773 40.45 7.82 -3.56
CA GLN A 773 39.48 7.33 -4.54
C GLN A 773 38.19 6.77 -3.91
N GLN A 774 38.20 6.42 -2.64
CA GLN A 774 37.03 5.95 -1.88
C GLN A 774 36.30 7.10 -1.17
N GLY A 775 36.75 8.35 -1.35
CA GLY A 775 36.15 9.53 -0.74
C GLY A 775 36.54 9.73 0.72
N ARG A 776 37.56 9.03 1.24
CA ARG A 776 38.03 9.21 2.60
C ARG A 776 39.00 10.40 2.66
N LEU A 777 38.86 11.25 3.67
CA LEU A 777 39.78 12.36 3.91
C LEU A 777 41.15 11.83 4.33
N VAL A 778 42.19 12.11 3.54
CA VAL A 778 43.56 11.68 3.81
C VAL A 778 44.43 12.82 4.32
N MET A 779 44.09 14.05 4.03
CA MET A 779 44.76 15.24 4.57
C MET A 779 43.87 16.47 4.52
N ASN A 780 44.02 17.36 5.48
CA ASN A 780 43.45 18.69 5.44
C ASN A 780 44.44 19.72 6.01
N GLY A 781 44.23 20.98 5.67
CA GLY A 781 45.09 22.07 6.16
C GLY A 781 44.53 23.43 5.73
N ARG A 782 45.29 24.47 5.94
CA ARG A 782 44.98 25.83 5.48
C ARG A 782 46.03 26.28 4.49
N LEU A 783 45.60 26.99 3.46
CA LEU A 783 46.49 27.64 2.50
C LEU A 783 47.26 28.77 3.20
N ALA A 784 48.58 28.62 3.30
CA ALA A 784 49.42 29.56 4.02
C ALA A 784 49.63 30.90 3.33
N GLY A 785 49.30 30.98 2.04
CA GLY A 785 49.44 32.16 1.18
C GLY A 785 49.15 31.79 -0.26
N LEU A 786 49.55 32.63 -1.24
CA LEU A 786 49.36 32.40 -2.68
C LEU A 786 49.89 31.05 -3.16
N LYS A 787 50.92 30.54 -2.47
CA LYS A 787 51.49 29.19 -2.74
C LYS A 787 51.67 28.47 -1.41
N THR A 788 51.13 27.26 -1.34
CA THR A 788 51.23 26.39 -0.17
C THR A 788 51.85 25.07 -0.56
N GLN A 789 52.98 24.72 0.04
CA GLN A 789 53.69 23.47 -0.19
C GLN A 789 53.19 22.39 0.79
N ILE A 790 52.98 21.21 0.27
CA ILE A 790 52.41 20.09 1.06
C ILE A 790 53.20 18.81 0.71
N SER A 791 53.64 18.10 1.75
CA SER A 791 54.20 16.78 1.57
C SER A 791 53.10 15.75 1.37
N ILE A 792 53.21 14.94 0.34
CA ILE A 792 52.36 13.78 0.02
C ILE A 792 53.14 12.48 0.01
N GLU A 793 54.34 12.48 0.59
CA GLU A 793 55.23 11.31 0.63
C GLU A 793 54.56 10.09 1.26
N SER A 794 53.73 10.27 2.27
CA SER A 794 52.98 9.22 2.94
C SER A 794 51.74 8.70 2.18
N PHE A 795 51.41 9.28 1.03
CA PHE A 795 50.25 8.83 0.27
C PHE A 795 50.64 7.63 -0.59
N ALA A 796 49.76 6.65 -0.72
CA ALA A 796 49.93 5.55 -1.67
C ALA A 796 49.87 6.06 -3.11
N ALA A 797 50.54 5.37 -4.06
CA ALA A 797 50.38 5.71 -5.47
C ALA A 797 48.90 5.61 -5.90
N GLY A 798 48.40 6.62 -6.58
CA GLY A 798 46.98 6.70 -6.99
C GLY A 798 46.49 8.11 -7.25
N SER A 799 45.23 8.27 -7.55
CA SER A 799 44.58 9.56 -7.75
C SER A 799 43.85 10.05 -6.48
N TYR A 800 43.96 11.34 -6.21
CA TYR A 800 43.39 12.03 -5.07
C TYR A 800 42.63 13.27 -5.55
N LEU A 801 41.61 13.66 -4.77
CA LEU A 801 40.79 14.82 -5.05
C LEU A 801 41.12 15.93 -4.05
N VAL A 802 41.67 17.03 -4.56
CA VAL A 802 41.98 18.23 -3.74
C VAL A 802 40.79 19.20 -3.83
N LYS A 803 40.15 19.48 -2.71
CA LYS A 803 39.12 20.49 -2.56
C LYS A 803 39.63 21.69 -1.76
N ILE A 804 39.37 22.88 -2.23
CA ILE A 804 39.60 24.13 -1.49
C ILE A 804 38.22 24.70 -1.12
N ALA A 805 38.06 25.14 0.12
CA ALA A 805 36.82 25.75 0.58
C ALA A 805 36.46 26.97 -0.28
N GLU A 806 35.22 27.02 -0.75
CA GLU A 806 34.65 28.05 -1.60
C GLU A 806 35.13 28.01 -3.08
N ALA A 807 36.02 27.10 -3.45
CA ALA A 807 36.35 26.86 -4.85
C ALA A 807 35.31 25.99 -5.53
N GLN A 808 34.92 26.36 -6.75
CA GLN A 808 33.81 25.71 -7.46
C GLN A 808 34.13 24.30 -7.98
N GLN A 809 35.39 23.98 -8.23
CA GLN A 809 35.79 22.68 -8.74
C GLN A 809 36.97 22.08 -7.98
N PRO A 810 36.94 20.79 -7.71
CA PRO A 810 38.08 20.07 -7.14
C PRO A 810 39.13 19.79 -8.21
N ILE A 811 40.39 19.67 -7.81
CA ILE A 811 41.51 19.36 -8.67
C ILE A 811 41.94 17.93 -8.45
N ILE A 812 42.17 17.20 -9.51
CA ILE A 812 42.71 15.83 -9.42
C ILE A 812 44.24 15.91 -9.25
N LEU A 813 44.71 15.26 -8.19
CA LEU A 813 46.15 15.08 -7.91
C LEU A 813 46.50 13.62 -8.20
N LEU A 814 47.55 13.39 -8.98
CA LEU A 814 48.12 12.08 -9.23
C LEU A 814 49.40 11.89 -8.41
N LYS A 815 49.46 10.87 -7.59
CA LYS A 815 50.60 10.43 -6.82
C LYS A 815 51.25 9.23 -7.50
N ASN A 816 52.52 9.37 -7.85
CA ASN A 816 53.34 8.29 -8.47
C ASN A 816 53.79 7.28 -7.40
#